data_e8b1359f38adef535e27da9d134404a1
#
_entry.id   e8b1359f38adef535e27da9d134404a1
#
_cell.length_a   1.000
_cell.length_b   1.000
_cell.length_c   1.000
_cell.angle_alpha   90.00
_cell.angle_beta   90.00
_cell.angle_gamma   90.00
#
_symmetry.space_group_name_H-M   'P 1'
#
loop_
_entity.id
_entity.type
_entity.pdbx_description
1 polymer ?
#
loop_
_entity_poly.entity_id
_entity_poly.type
_entity_poly.pdbx_seq_one_letter_code
_entity_poly.pdbx_strand_id
1 'polypeptide(L)'
;MVYAKPDKRWGMVLFAALATGVWAGEKGGVPEPWTPVSVGKEDAGDTTVGVWGRTYGFADAALPISVKAGGKELLAAPMRLTGQINGLPITWHKGGHWLFGADDAQATVSAWQSSDDVTVDTSIRIEYDGLVRIGLTVVPRAGKSPKLDRLWLEIPLKREFAGLYHYFPGAWGSAANSGAVPGEGLSLPFKPFVWLGDEARGLGWFAESDQGWRPQPADRALELMPQEGATVLRVRLLDSATSLPAVFVFGLQATPVKPWPKDFHERRIWHASELGVGVTLPVPKEWWLCHRAFPDRDPLPKLDRARALGVKTVVFHEDWVPIQNYPVTYPETAFKEIVDACHRRGMKVLVYEGYELSPLAPEWAELHEDVLTKNAKGAFESYWVRPPDQRDYRVCYNSVWRDRLAEKIEWAMDRYGFDGLYLDSTIMPTACCNERHGCGYRAPDGALHPTYPIFAVRALMQRLYRTVHARGGMISAHQSTCCVTPTLAFADAYWDGEQLTSGSHANEPLKALSLETFRAEFMGRNYGVPCEFLAYERPPQWTIDQALAVSLLHDVLVRPCGLAKLETVSPIWDAMTRFDVDSAAWHPYWERPSVATVRPDSVKVSIYAHAASFWKKGRALAVVSNLSPDTPATAEVALDLARLGVAGDAATDALTRGKIPCGGGRFTVPLAPQRMRLVWIE
;
A
#
# COMPACT_ATOMS: atom_id res chain seq x y z
N MET A 1 1.70 -47.56 -20.18
CA MET A 1 2.78 -46.60 -20.45
C MET A 1 3.30 -46.15 -19.09
N VAL A 2 4.53 -46.51 -18.76
CA VAL A 2 5.16 -46.25 -17.47
C VAL A 2 5.63 -44.79 -17.48
N TYR A 3 5.01 -43.93 -16.67
CA TYR A 3 5.47 -42.56 -16.48
C TYR A 3 6.81 -42.60 -15.70
N ALA A 4 7.89 -42.16 -16.35
CA ALA A 4 9.16 -41.94 -15.67
C ALA A 4 8.99 -40.81 -14.64
N LYS A 5 9.23 -41.13 -13.35
CA LYS A 5 9.32 -40.12 -12.30
C LYS A 5 10.45 -39.15 -12.66
N PRO A 6 10.28 -37.83 -12.49
CA PRO A 6 11.35 -36.86 -12.72
C PRO A 6 12.54 -37.16 -11.79
N ASP A 7 13.74 -37.00 -12.32
CA ASP A 7 14.99 -37.29 -11.62
C ASP A 7 15.10 -36.42 -10.35
N LYS A 8 15.15 -37.07 -9.19
CA LYS A 8 15.16 -36.46 -7.86
C LYS A 8 16.32 -35.45 -7.64
N ARG A 9 17.34 -35.46 -8.49
CA ARG A 9 18.53 -34.63 -8.33
C ARG A 9 18.31 -33.15 -8.66
N TRP A 10 17.44 -32.82 -9.60
CA TRP A 10 17.17 -31.43 -9.99
C TRP A 10 16.09 -30.75 -9.10
N GLY A 11 15.13 -31.50 -8.60
CA GLY A 11 14.17 -31.01 -7.62
C GLY A 11 14.82 -30.54 -6.30
N MET A 12 15.94 -31.16 -5.89
CA MET A 12 16.67 -30.78 -4.67
C MET A 12 17.43 -29.46 -4.80
N VAL A 13 17.90 -29.06 -5.98
CA VAL A 13 18.60 -27.78 -6.19
C VAL A 13 17.61 -26.61 -6.15
N LEU A 14 16.39 -26.81 -6.66
CA LEU A 14 15.32 -25.79 -6.57
C LEU A 14 14.84 -25.59 -5.14
N PHE A 15 14.71 -26.67 -4.36
CA PHE A 15 14.38 -26.60 -2.95
C PHE A 15 15.44 -25.86 -2.14
N ALA A 16 16.73 -25.99 -2.46
CA ALA A 16 17.80 -25.29 -1.77
C ALA A 16 17.79 -23.77 -2.02
N ALA A 17 17.50 -23.31 -3.24
CA ALA A 17 17.43 -21.86 -3.55
C ALA A 17 16.18 -21.17 -2.96
N LEU A 18 15.09 -21.91 -2.76
CA LEU A 18 13.89 -21.45 -2.07
C LEU A 18 13.96 -21.66 -0.54
N ALA A 19 14.80 -22.59 -0.08
CA ALA A 19 14.99 -22.91 1.33
C ALA A 19 15.98 -22.01 2.06
N THR A 20 16.79 -21.21 1.37
CA THR A 20 17.70 -20.22 1.98
C THR A 20 16.95 -19.02 2.59
N GLY A 21 15.64 -19.04 2.57
CA GLY A 21 14.75 -18.17 3.33
C GLY A 21 13.73 -18.98 4.11
N VAL A 22 14.13 -20.10 4.78
CA VAL A 22 13.25 -20.75 5.76
C VAL A 22 13.09 -19.84 6.94
N TRP A 23 12.15 -18.94 6.82
CA TRP A 23 11.46 -18.40 7.96
C TRP A 23 10.64 -19.57 8.53
N ALA A 24 11.10 -20.17 9.61
CA ALA A 24 10.26 -21.01 10.45
C ALA A 24 9.09 -20.12 10.86
N GLY A 25 7.90 -20.38 10.33
CA GLY A 25 6.72 -19.58 10.61
C GLY A 25 6.64 -19.39 12.12
N GLU A 26 6.60 -18.14 12.59
CA GLU A 26 6.39 -17.88 14.01
C GLU A 26 5.18 -18.69 14.46
N LYS A 27 5.30 -19.34 15.61
CA LYS A 27 4.23 -20.14 16.23
C LYS A 27 3.06 -19.26 16.63
N GLY A 28 2.24 -18.86 15.66
CA GLY A 28 1.03 -18.07 15.85
C GLY A 28 0.13 -18.32 14.65
N GLY A 29 -1.14 -18.66 14.88
CA GLY A 29 -2.13 -18.89 13.85
C GLY A 29 -2.26 -17.71 12.86
N VAL A 30 -3.13 -17.82 11.90
CA VAL A 30 -3.43 -16.73 10.95
C VAL A 30 -3.99 -15.54 11.75
N PRO A 31 -3.39 -14.35 11.67
CA PRO A 31 -3.90 -13.18 12.40
C PRO A 31 -5.19 -12.65 11.75
N GLU A 32 -6.09 -12.10 12.57
CA GLU A 32 -7.22 -11.34 12.04
C GLU A 32 -6.70 -10.11 11.25
N PRO A 33 -7.40 -9.70 10.17
CA PRO A 33 -8.71 -10.18 9.71
C PRO A 33 -8.64 -11.27 8.63
N TRP A 34 -7.49 -11.89 8.41
CA TRP A 34 -7.35 -12.94 7.41
C TRP A 34 -7.95 -14.27 7.87
N THR A 35 -8.26 -15.12 6.91
CA THR A 35 -8.75 -16.46 7.14
C THR A 35 -7.68 -17.49 6.81
N PRO A 36 -7.71 -18.68 7.40
CA PRO A 36 -6.86 -19.79 6.99
C PRO A 36 -6.90 -20.05 5.48
N VAL A 37 -5.77 -20.50 4.96
CA VAL A 37 -5.67 -20.94 3.55
C VAL A 37 -6.57 -22.15 3.35
N SER A 38 -7.31 -22.15 2.24
CA SER A 38 -8.16 -23.28 1.84
C SER A 38 -7.70 -23.85 0.51
N VAL A 39 -7.84 -25.15 0.31
CA VAL A 39 -7.52 -25.83 -0.94
C VAL A 39 -8.77 -26.53 -1.43
N GLY A 40 -9.15 -26.24 -2.68
CA GLY A 40 -10.22 -26.90 -3.42
C GLY A 40 -9.66 -27.74 -4.57
N LYS A 41 -10.40 -28.79 -4.93
CA LYS A 41 -10.18 -29.54 -6.17
C LYS A 41 -11.43 -29.42 -7.02
N GLU A 42 -11.25 -29.12 -8.29
CA GLU A 42 -12.34 -29.09 -9.26
C GLU A 42 -12.41 -30.42 -10.04
N ASP A 43 -13.57 -30.69 -10.68
CA ASP A 43 -13.87 -31.98 -11.33
C ASP A 43 -12.87 -32.36 -12.44
N ALA A 44 -12.17 -31.40 -13.04
CA ALA A 44 -11.15 -31.63 -14.06
C ALA A 44 -9.75 -31.96 -13.50
N GLY A 45 -9.60 -32.09 -12.18
CA GLY A 45 -8.31 -32.29 -11.51
C GLY A 45 -7.55 -31.00 -11.26
N ASP A 46 -8.15 -29.86 -11.55
CA ASP A 46 -7.61 -28.53 -11.27
C ASP A 46 -7.58 -28.26 -9.76
N THR A 47 -6.59 -27.48 -9.33
CA THR A 47 -6.43 -27.11 -7.92
C THR A 47 -6.72 -25.62 -7.75
N THR A 48 -7.49 -25.28 -6.73
CA THR A 48 -7.70 -23.90 -6.32
C THR A 48 -7.16 -23.69 -4.91
N VAL A 49 -6.46 -22.55 -4.71
CA VAL A 49 -6.00 -22.10 -3.39
C VAL A 49 -6.74 -20.82 -3.06
N GLY A 50 -7.52 -20.86 -1.98
CA GLY A 50 -8.33 -19.74 -1.49
C GLY A 50 -7.72 -19.12 -0.23
N VAL A 51 -7.80 -17.80 -0.16
CA VAL A 51 -7.52 -16.97 0.99
C VAL A 51 -8.67 -15.98 1.17
N TRP A 52 -8.69 -15.18 2.22
CA TRP A 52 -9.76 -14.20 2.37
C TRP A 52 -9.98 -13.40 1.05
N GLY A 53 -11.17 -13.48 0.50
CA GLY A 53 -11.60 -12.70 -0.68
C GLY A 53 -10.89 -12.98 -2.01
N ARG A 54 -9.92 -13.90 -2.08
CA ARG A 54 -9.15 -14.20 -3.30
C ARG A 54 -9.00 -15.71 -3.50
N THR A 55 -8.89 -16.09 -4.78
CA THR A 55 -8.66 -17.49 -5.19
C THR A 55 -7.69 -17.54 -6.36
N TYR A 56 -6.76 -18.49 -6.33
CA TYR A 56 -5.77 -18.75 -7.36
C TYR A 56 -5.99 -20.16 -7.91
N GLY A 57 -6.16 -20.28 -9.24
CA GLY A 57 -6.44 -21.53 -9.91
C GLY A 57 -5.24 -22.07 -10.70
N PHE A 58 -5.05 -23.38 -10.68
CA PHE A 58 -3.95 -24.11 -11.33
C PHE A 58 -4.52 -25.28 -12.12
N ALA A 59 -4.01 -25.47 -13.35
CA ALA A 59 -4.36 -26.55 -14.25
C ALA A 59 -3.12 -27.11 -14.98
N ASP A 60 -3.20 -27.28 -16.28
CA ASP A 60 -2.18 -27.86 -17.15
C ASP A 60 -1.12 -26.84 -17.64
N ALA A 61 -0.75 -25.89 -16.80
CA ALA A 61 0.25 -24.84 -17.08
C ALA A 61 1.22 -24.64 -15.92
N ALA A 62 2.39 -24.06 -16.20
CA ALA A 62 3.41 -23.74 -15.18
C ALA A 62 3.06 -22.52 -14.31
N LEU A 63 2.04 -21.73 -14.65
CA LEU A 63 1.62 -20.50 -13.99
C LEU A 63 0.12 -20.54 -13.65
N PRO A 64 -0.37 -19.69 -12.76
CA PRO A 64 -1.79 -19.59 -12.47
C PRO A 64 -2.63 -19.34 -13.72
N ILE A 65 -3.72 -20.09 -13.87
CA ILE A 65 -4.67 -19.93 -14.99
C ILE A 65 -5.85 -19.02 -14.63
N SER A 66 -6.08 -18.80 -13.34
CA SER A 66 -7.19 -18.00 -12.80
C SER A 66 -6.72 -17.25 -11.58
N VAL A 67 -7.11 -15.98 -11.45
CA VAL A 67 -6.95 -15.15 -10.26
C VAL A 67 -8.25 -14.41 -10.02
N LYS A 68 -8.93 -14.72 -8.91
CA LYS A 68 -10.19 -14.07 -8.54
C LYS A 68 -10.00 -13.16 -7.32
N ALA A 69 -10.65 -12.00 -7.35
CA ALA A 69 -10.77 -11.09 -6.22
C ALA A 69 -12.23 -10.65 -6.03
N GLY A 70 -12.76 -10.85 -4.80
CA GLY A 70 -14.18 -10.61 -4.53
C GLY A 70 -15.11 -11.43 -5.44
N GLY A 71 -14.73 -12.66 -5.76
CA GLY A 71 -15.48 -13.56 -6.63
C GLY A 71 -15.42 -13.24 -8.14
N LYS A 72 -14.71 -12.16 -8.54
CA LYS A 72 -14.56 -11.77 -9.95
C LYS A 72 -13.22 -12.25 -10.51
N GLU A 73 -13.24 -12.89 -11.69
CA GLU A 73 -12.04 -13.29 -12.42
C GLU A 73 -11.33 -12.04 -12.96
N LEU A 74 -10.07 -11.83 -12.55
CA LEU A 74 -9.25 -10.72 -13.00
C LEU A 74 -8.58 -10.98 -14.34
N LEU A 75 -8.24 -12.24 -14.62
CA LEU A 75 -7.53 -12.58 -15.85
C LEU A 75 -8.50 -12.62 -17.06
N ALA A 76 -8.08 -12.05 -18.17
CA ALA A 76 -8.75 -12.17 -19.46
C ALA A 76 -8.40 -13.49 -20.15
N ALA A 77 -7.23 -14.04 -19.86
CA ALA A 77 -6.73 -15.35 -20.29
C ALA A 77 -5.68 -15.84 -19.28
N PRO A 78 -5.33 -17.14 -19.24
CA PRO A 78 -4.27 -17.66 -18.39
C PRO A 78 -2.96 -16.89 -18.53
N MET A 79 -2.22 -16.76 -17.41
CA MET A 79 -0.85 -16.26 -17.44
C MET A 79 0.01 -17.18 -18.30
N ARG A 80 0.93 -16.61 -19.07
CA ARG A 80 1.73 -17.40 -20.02
C ARG A 80 3.15 -16.89 -20.15
N LEU A 81 4.02 -17.81 -20.53
CA LEU A 81 5.35 -17.49 -21.03
C LEU A 81 5.32 -17.46 -22.55
N THR A 82 5.88 -16.42 -23.13
CA THR A 82 6.14 -16.33 -24.58
C THR A 82 7.63 -16.18 -24.82
N GLY A 83 8.15 -16.73 -25.91
CA GLY A 83 9.59 -16.66 -26.11
C GLY A 83 10.05 -17.26 -27.44
N GLN A 84 11.37 -17.34 -27.60
CA GLN A 84 12.05 -17.93 -28.76
C GLN A 84 13.24 -18.76 -28.31
N ILE A 85 13.43 -19.88 -28.98
CA ILE A 85 14.61 -20.77 -28.85
C ILE A 85 15.19 -20.98 -30.22
N ASN A 86 16.49 -20.74 -30.39
CA ASN A 86 17.19 -20.87 -31.68
C ASN A 86 16.51 -20.06 -32.80
N GLY A 87 15.97 -18.89 -32.49
CA GLY A 87 15.25 -18.00 -33.42
C GLY A 87 13.79 -18.39 -33.69
N LEU A 88 13.28 -19.54 -33.19
CA LEU A 88 11.93 -20.02 -33.42
C LEU A 88 11.04 -19.76 -32.18
N PRO A 89 9.75 -19.42 -32.38
CA PRO A 89 8.80 -19.30 -31.27
C PRO A 89 8.66 -20.60 -30.49
N ILE A 90 8.57 -20.48 -29.14
CA ILE A 90 8.34 -21.63 -28.27
C ILE A 90 6.89 -22.06 -28.38
N THR A 91 6.67 -23.36 -28.74
CA THR A 91 5.36 -24.00 -28.63
C THR A 91 5.31 -24.81 -27.34
N TRP A 92 4.44 -24.37 -26.42
CA TRP A 92 4.25 -25.04 -25.15
C TRP A 92 3.27 -26.20 -25.26
N HIS A 93 3.65 -27.36 -24.73
CA HIS A 93 2.76 -28.51 -24.55
C HIS A 93 1.99 -28.38 -23.25
N LYS A 94 0.94 -29.17 -23.06
CA LYS A 94 0.22 -29.26 -21.79
C LYS A 94 1.19 -29.66 -20.67
N GLY A 95 1.10 -28.93 -19.57
CA GLY A 95 1.87 -29.16 -18.37
C GLY A 95 1.10 -29.95 -17.32
N GLY A 96 1.40 -29.65 -16.06
CA GLY A 96 0.71 -30.21 -14.92
C GLY A 96 1.11 -29.50 -13.64
N HIS A 97 0.40 -29.83 -12.58
CA HIS A 97 0.67 -29.30 -11.26
C HIS A 97 0.37 -30.34 -10.18
N TRP A 98 0.88 -30.10 -8.97
CA TRP A 98 0.49 -30.86 -7.79
C TRP A 98 0.60 -29.98 -6.54
N LEU A 99 -0.27 -30.20 -5.60
CA LEU A 99 -0.18 -29.59 -4.29
C LEU A 99 0.92 -30.31 -3.50
N PHE A 100 1.99 -29.58 -3.17
CA PHE A 100 3.10 -30.13 -2.40
C PHE A 100 2.77 -30.21 -0.91
N GLY A 101 2.03 -29.20 -0.38
CA GLY A 101 1.57 -29.12 1.00
C GLY A 101 0.74 -27.87 1.25
N ALA A 102 -0.08 -27.93 2.30
CA ALA A 102 -0.86 -26.79 2.78
C ALA A 102 -1.06 -26.88 4.28
N ASP A 103 -1.08 -25.71 4.93
CA ASP A 103 -1.51 -25.50 6.32
C ASP A 103 -2.37 -24.22 6.38
N ASP A 104 -2.76 -23.80 7.59
CA ASP A 104 -3.57 -22.59 7.76
C ASP A 104 -2.88 -21.32 7.26
N ALA A 105 -1.57 -21.27 7.27
CA ALA A 105 -0.80 -20.08 6.92
C ALA A 105 -0.40 -20.03 5.45
N GLN A 106 -0.25 -21.14 4.77
CA GLN A 106 0.25 -21.20 3.40
C GLN A 106 -0.10 -22.49 2.66
N ALA A 107 -0.05 -22.41 1.32
CA ALA A 107 -0.05 -23.57 0.44
C ALA A 107 1.12 -23.48 -0.55
N THR A 108 1.71 -24.63 -0.90
CA THR A 108 2.75 -24.73 -1.92
C THR A 108 2.28 -25.61 -3.06
N VAL A 109 2.24 -25.05 -4.26
CA VAL A 109 1.94 -25.74 -5.51
C VAL A 109 3.21 -25.81 -6.33
N SER A 110 3.54 -26.99 -6.82
CA SER A 110 4.54 -27.19 -7.86
C SER A 110 3.84 -27.35 -9.19
N ALA A 111 4.29 -26.66 -10.24
CA ALA A 111 3.72 -26.76 -11.56
C ALA A 111 4.82 -26.81 -12.62
N TRP A 112 4.51 -27.34 -13.78
CA TRP A 112 5.48 -27.46 -14.86
C TRP A 112 4.80 -27.35 -16.23
N GLN A 113 5.60 -26.98 -17.23
CA GLN A 113 5.21 -27.00 -18.64
C GLN A 113 6.43 -27.26 -19.52
N SER A 114 6.28 -27.91 -20.64
CA SER A 114 7.41 -28.22 -21.53
C SER A 114 7.15 -27.83 -22.98
N SER A 115 8.23 -27.67 -23.72
CA SER A 115 8.30 -27.62 -25.17
C SER A 115 9.16 -28.79 -25.69
N ASP A 116 9.51 -28.79 -26.95
CA ASP A 116 10.42 -29.81 -27.51
C ASP A 116 11.87 -29.63 -27.00
N ASP A 117 12.26 -28.44 -26.56
CA ASP A 117 13.63 -28.10 -26.21
C ASP A 117 13.84 -27.82 -24.71
N VAL A 118 12.84 -27.30 -24.02
CA VAL A 118 12.97 -26.90 -22.63
C VAL A 118 11.79 -27.37 -21.78
N THR A 119 12.02 -27.44 -20.46
CA THR A 119 10.99 -27.55 -19.44
C THR A 119 11.06 -26.31 -18.55
N VAL A 120 9.90 -25.79 -18.19
CA VAL A 120 9.72 -24.79 -17.13
C VAL A 120 9.13 -25.48 -15.91
N ASP A 121 9.84 -25.38 -14.79
CA ASP A 121 9.37 -25.83 -13.49
C ASP A 121 9.11 -24.60 -12.60
N THR A 122 8.00 -24.60 -11.86
CA THR A 122 7.66 -23.54 -10.91
C THR A 122 7.38 -24.11 -9.53
N SER A 123 7.84 -23.36 -8.52
CA SER A 123 7.43 -23.53 -7.12
C SER A 123 6.67 -22.29 -6.70
N ILE A 124 5.42 -22.45 -6.32
CA ILE A 124 4.47 -21.37 -6.07
C ILE A 124 3.97 -21.50 -4.63
N ARG A 125 4.34 -20.52 -3.80
CA ARG A 125 3.86 -20.44 -2.41
C ARG A 125 2.82 -19.33 -2.30
N ILE A 126 1.67 -19.65 -1.75
CA ILE A 126 0.55 -18.75 -1.48
C ILE A 126 0.39 -18.63 0.03
N GLU A 127 0.46 -17.41 0.56
CA GLU A 127 0.30 -17.14 1.99
C GLU A 127 -1.12 -16.61 2.32
N TYR A 128 -1.53 -16.70 3.59
CA TYR A 128 -2.88 -16.37 4.07
C TYR A 128 -3.38 -14.96 3.68
N ASP A 129 -2.48 -14.01 3.45
CA ASP A 129 -2.81 -12.64 3.01
C ASP A 129 -2.86 -12.52 1.48
N GLY A 130 -2.76 -13.64 0.76
CA GLY A 130 -2.82 -13.72 -0.69
C GLY A 130 -1.54 -13.34 -1.41
N LEU A 131 -0.41 -13.20 -0.70
CA LEU A 131 0.88 -13.11 -1.36
C LEU A 131 1.21 -14.42 -2.06
N VAL A 132 1.59 -14.34 -3.33
CA VAL A 132 2.05 -15.46 -4.14
C VAL A 132 3.52 -15.24 -4.50
N ARG A 133 4.41 -16.14 -4.05
CA ARG A 133 5.81 -16.15 -4.45
C ARG A 133 6.04 -17.25 -5.48
N ILE A 134 6.64 -16.94 -6.61
CA ILE A 134 6.91 -17.83 -7.72
C ILE A 134 8.41 -17.91 -7.96
N GLY A 135 8.98 -19.08 -7.79
CA GLY A 135 10.30 -19.43 -8.31
C GLY A 135 10.12 -20.18 -9.62
N LEU A 136 10.64 -19.65 -10.71
CA LEU A 136 10.54 -20.18 -12.06
C LEU A 136 11.94 -20.59 -12.55
N THR A 137 12.08 -21.83 -13.00
CA THR A 137 13.33 -22.36 -13.57
C THR A 137 13.08 -22.88 -14.96
N VAL A 138 13.90 -22.46 -15.91
CA VAL A 138 13.93 -23.00 -17.28
C VAL A 138 15.13 -23.90 -17.43
N VAL A 139 14.90 -25.17 -17.77
CA VAL A 139 15.96 -26.17 -17.97
C VAL A 139 15.90 -26.77 -19.36
N PRO A 140 17.04 -27.16 -19.97
CA PRO A 140 17.03 -27.89 -21.22
C PRO A 140 16.45 -29.28 -21.02
N ARG A 141 15.74 -29.79 -22.02
CA ARG A 141 15.36 -31.21 -22.02
C ARG A 141 16.58 -32.11 -22.23
N ALA A 142 16.47 -33.34 -21.75
CA ALA A 142 17.55 -34.33 -21.85
C ALA A 142 18.07 -34.46 -23.28
N GLY A 143 19.42 -34.31 -23.43
CA GLY A 143 20.08 -34.38 -24.73
C GLY A 143 19.98 -33.11 -25.59
N LYS A 144 19.39 -32.03 -25.07
CA LYS A 144 19.28 -30.73 -25.74
C LYS A 144 20.22 -29.71 -25.14
N SER A 145 20.67 -28.75 -25.95
CA SER A 145 21.48 -27.60 -25.55
C SER A 145 20.98 -26.32 -26.25
N PRO A 146 19.71 -25.96 -26.02
CA PRO A 146 19.11 -24.83 -26.70
C PRO A 146 19.68 -23.51 -26.21
N LYS A 147 19.65 -22.48 -27.07
CA LYS A 147 19.82 -21.08 -26.71
C LYS A 147 18.45 -20.46 -26.54
N LEU A 148 18.17 -20.01 -25.34
CA LEU A 148 16.93 -19.24 -25.03
C LEU A 148 17.16 -17.79 -25.45
N ASP A 149 16.62 -17.39 -26.59
CA ASP A 149 16.86 -16.07 -27.18
C ASP A 149 15.94 -15.00 -26.59
N ARG A 150 14.72 -15.41 -26.22
CA ARG A 150 13.72 -14.53 -25.63
C ARG A 150 12.81 -15.29 -24.67
N LEU A 151 12.48 -14.64 -23.56
CA LEU A 151 11.47 -15.12 -22.61
C LEU A 151 10.76 -13.93 -21.96
N TRP A 152 9.45 -13.87 -22.13
CA TRP A 152 8.56 -12.89 -21.55
C TRP A 152 7.46 -13.56 -20.74
N LEU A 153 7.14 -12.99 -19.58
CA LEU A 153 5.94 -13.30 -18.82
C LEU A 153 4.83 -12.34 -19.27
N GLU A 154 3.67 -12.85 -19.61
CA GLU A 154 2.48 -12.09 -19.94
C GLU A 154 1.34 -12.39 -18.97
N ILE A 155 0.78 -11.34 -18.38
CA ILE A 155 -0.35 -11.39 -17.45
C ILE A 155 -1.49 -10.56 -18.06
N PRO A 156 -2.42 -11.19 -18.79
CA PRO A 156 -3.54 -10.51 -19.42
C PRO A 156 -4.67 -10.31 -18.40
N LEU A 157 -4.88 -9.08 -17.96
CA LEU A 157 -5.96 -8.69 -17.06
C LEU A 157 -7.16 -8.18 -17.86
N LYS A 158 -8.39 -8.47 -17.42
CA LYS A 158 -9.59 -7.89 -18.01
C LYS A 158 -9.53 -6.37 -17.93
N ARG A 159 -9.81 -5.70 -19.05
CA ARG A 159 -9.69 -4.25 -19.13
C ARG A 159 -10.58 -3.52 -18.13
N GLU A 160 -11.75 -4.07 -17.82
CA GLU A 160 -12.65 -3.52 -16.80
C GLU A 160 -12.05 -3.48 -15.39
N PHE A 161 -11.06 -4.34 -15.08
CA PHE A 161 -10.35 -4.42 -13.81
C PHE A 161 -8.90 -3.97 -13.90
N ALA A 162 -8.45 -3.36 -14.99
CA ALA A 162 -7.08 -2.96 -15.23
C ALA A 162 -7.01 -1.63 -16.00
N GLY A 163 -7.84 -0.67 -15.57
CA GLY A 163 -7.88 0.68 -16.11
C GLY A 163 -6.93 1.66 -15.42
N LEU A 164 -6.49 1.35 -14.20
CA LEU A 164 -5.58 2.14 -13.38
C LEU A 164 -4.27 1.40 -13.17
N TYR A 165 -3.20 2.17 -12.96
CA TYR A 165 -1.88 1.62 -12.60
C TYR A 165 -1.24 2.38 -11.44
N HIS A 166 -0.33 1.70 -10.73
CA HIS A 166 0.63 2.25 -9.79
C HIS A 166 1.94 1.47 -9.88
N TYR A 167 3.09 2.15 -9.79
CA TYR A 167 4.39 1.49 -9.72
C TYR A 167 5.32 2.12 -8.68
N PHE A 168 6.24 1.32 -8.16
CA PHE A 168 7.29 1.73 -7.20
C PHE A 168 8.68 1.27 -7.71
N PRO A 169 9.75 2.04 -7.48
CA PRO A 169 9.77 3.41 -6.99
C PRO A 169 9.30 4.41 -8.02
N GLY A 170 8.59 5.43 -7.52
CA GLY A 170 8.21 6.58 -8.31
C GLY A 170 9.22 7.72 -8.21
N ALA A 171 8.97 8.80 -8.93
CA ALA A 171 9.72 10.05 -8.77
C ALA A 171 9.06 10.90 -7.68
N TRP A 172 9.81 11.31 -6.67
CA TRP A 172 9.33 12.21 -5.63
C TRP A 172 8.84 13.54 -6.23
N GLY A 173 7.71 14.02 -5.74
CA GLY A 173 7.09 15.24 -6.25
C GLY A 173 6.38 15.09 -7.59
N SER A 174 6.24 13.87 -8.10
CA SER A 174 5.52 13.55 -9.34
C SER A 174 4.31 12.67 -9.06
N ALA A 175 3.18 13.00 -9.68
CA ALA A 175 1.99 12.16 -9.69
C ALA A 175 1.99 11.12 -10.84
N ALA A 176 3.04 11.07 -11.66
CA ALA A 176 3.12 10.19 -12.83
C ALA A 176 3.32 8.70 -12.49
N ASN A 177 3.52 8.38 -11.20
CA ASN A 177 3.70 7.00 -10.72
C ASN A 177 2.40 6.19 -10.69
N SER A 178 1.28 6.89 -10.81
CA SER A 178 -0.07 6.35 -10.74
C SER A 178 -0.99 7.08 -11.72
N GLY A 179 -2.01 6.39 -12.21
CA GLY A 179 -3.00 7.03 -13.09
C GLY A 179 -3.81 6.05 -13.90
N ALA A 180 -4.50 6.56 -14.91
CA ALA A 180 -5.13 5.74 -15.93
C ALA A 180 -4.07 5.10 -16.83
N VAL A 181 -4.25 3.84 -17.20
CA VAL A 181 -3.41 3.19 -18.22
C VAL A 181 -3.58 3.93 -19.54
N PRO A 182 -2.49 4.52 -20.11
CA PRO A 182 -2.58 5.26 -21.38
C PRO A 182 -3.07 4.37 -22.53
N GLY A 183 -3.81 4.96 -23.48
CA GLY A 183 -4.34 4.21 -24.63
C GLY A 183 -3.25 3.59 -25.50
N GLU A 184 -2.10 4.26 -25.60
CA GLU A 184 -0.89 3.78 -26.28
C GLU A 184 -0.06 2.78 -25.44
N GLY A 185 -0.43 2.59 -24.18
CA GLY A 185 0.32 1.80 -23.23
C GLY A 185 1.41 2.57 -22.50
N LEU A 186 2.14 1.86 -21.63
CA LEU A 186 3.23 2.40 -20.83
C LEU A 186 4.41 1.44 -20.83
N SER A 187 5.61 1.93 -21.12
CA SER A 187 6.86 1.17 -20.99
C SER A 187 7.68 1.72 -19.83
N LEU A 188 8.25 0.83 -19.03
CA LEU A 188 9.03 1.16 -17.85
C LEU A 188 10.33 0.36 -17.84
N PRO A 189 11.42 0.93 -17.31
CA PRO A 189 12.58 0.15 -16.88
C PRO A 189 12.14 -0.80 -15.77
N PHE A 190 13.04 -1.66 -15.30
CA PHE A 190 12.72 -2.50 -14.14
C PHE A 190 12.15 -1.66 -12.99
N LYS A 191 11.01 -2.10 -12.50
CA LYS A 191 10.36 -1.61 -11.28
C LYS A 191 10.09 -2.80 -10.37
N PRO A 192 10.46 -2.75 -9.09
CA PRO A 192 10.24 -3.85 -8.17
C PRO A 192 8.77 -4.14 -7.90
N PHE A 193 7.88 -3.21 -8.19
CA PHE A 193 6.44 -3.37 -8.02
C PHE A 193 5.65 -2.62 -9.08
N VAL A 194 4.65 -3.30 -9.67
CA VAL A 194 3.64 -2.72 -10.57
C VAL A 194 2.28 -3.31 -10.19
N TRP A 195 1.31 -2.45 -9.97
CA TRP A 195 -0.08 -2.82 -9.76
C TRP A 195 -0.95 -2.33 -10.91
N LEU A 196 -1.90 -3.17 -11.34
CA LEU A 196 -2.97 -2.85 -12.27
C LEU A 196 -4.30 -3.18 -11.63
N GLY A 197 -5.27 -2.25 -11.73
CA GLY A 197 -6.56 -2.45 -11.08
C GLY A 197 -7.63 -1.45 -11.50
N ASP A 198 -8.72 -1.51 -10.76
CA ASP A 198 -9.79 -0.51 -10.72
C ASP A 198 -9.89 0.08 -9.29
N GLU A 199 -10.94 0.79 -8.99
CA GLU A 199 -11.17 1.41 -7.69
C GLU A 199 -11.53 0.41 -6.57
N ALA A 200 -11.76 -0.85 -6.91
CA ALA A 200 -12.21 -1.88 -5.97
C ALA A 200 -11.25 -3.07 -5.85
N ARG A 201 -10.43 -3.33 -6.87
CA ARG A 201 -9.58 -4.52 -6.94
C ARG A 201 -8.46 -4.37 -7.95
N GLY A 202 -7.51 -5.31 -7.94
CA GLY A 202 -6.43 -5.36 -8.92
C GLY A 202 -5.47 -6.50 -8.67
N LEU A 203 -4.35 -6.47 -9.37
CA LEU A 203 -3.25 -7.42 -9.24
C LEU A 203 -1.92 -6.66 -9.18
N GLY A 204 -1.19 -6.81 -8.08
CA GLY A 204 0.21 -6.42 -7.96
C GLY A 204 1.13 -7.52 -8.47
N TRP A 205 2.11 -7.15 -9.28
CA TRP A 205 3.27 -7.96 -9.64
C TRP A 205 4.50 -7.34 -9.00
N PHE A 206 5.46 -8.16 -8.52
CA PHE A 206 6.69 -7.66 -7.92
C PHE A 206 7.86 -8.63 -8.09
N ALA A 207 9.07 -8.06 -8.09
CA ALA A 207 10.33 -8.78 -7.97
C ALA A 207 11.35 -7.95 -7.19
N GLU A 208 12.16 -8.60 -6.33
CA GLU A 208 13.17 -7.88 -5.53
C GLU A 208 14.36 -7.41 -6.36
N SER A 209 14.60 -8.02 -7.52
CA SER A 209 15.78 -7.77 -8.34
C SER A 209 15.53 -8.21 -9.77
N ASP A 210 16.21 -7.56 -10.69
CA ASP A 210 16.34 -7.94 -12.10
C ASP A 210 17.62 -8.77 -12.38
N GLN A 211 18.19 -9.37 -11.36
CA GLN A 211 19.36 -10.24 -11.50
C GLN A 211 19.09 -11.38 -12.47
N GLY A 212 19.95 -11.50 -13.49
CA GLY A 212 19.78 -12.49 -14.55
C GLY A 212 18.84 -12.08 -15.68
N TRP A 213 18.15 -10.95 -15.56
CA TRP A 213 17.30 -10.42 -16.64
C TRP A 213 18.15 -9.73 -17.69
N ARG A 214 17.64 -9.72 -18.93
CA ARG A 214 18.30 -9.08 -20.07
C ARG A 214 17.27 -8.44 -21.01
N PRO A 215 16.44 -7.51 -20.54
CA PRO A 215 15.50 -6.81 -21.40
C PRO A 215 16.23 -5.91 -22.41
N GLN A 216 15.74 -5.86 -23.64
CA GLN A 216 16.26 -4.97 -24.68
C GLN A 216 15.09 -4.27 -25.40
N PRO A 217 15.06 -2.93 -25.36
CA PRO A 217 15.94 -2.06 -24.56
C PRO A 217 15.61 -2.10 -23.07
N ALA A 218 16.56 -1.74 -22.21
CA ALA A 218 16.44 -1.86 -20.77
C ALA A 218 15.32 -0.98 -20.14
N ASP A 219 14.98 0.13 -20.79
CA ASP A 219 13.90 1.03 -20.41
C ASP A 219 12.49 0.46 -20.71
N ARG A 220 12.41 -0.73 -21.32
CA ARG A 220 11.18 -1.47 -21.62
C ARG A 220 11.14 -2.84 -20.94
N ALA A 221 11.72 -2.96 -19.77
CA ALA A 221 11.68 -4.21 -19.00
C ALA A 221 10.24 -4.62 -18.64
N LEU A 222 9.36 -3.64 -18.42
CA LEU A 222 7.95 -3.82 -18.11
C LEU A 222 7.10 -3.01 -19.10
N GLU A 223 6.01 -3.62 -19.58
CA GLU A 223 5.09 -2.95 -20.52
C GLU A 223 3.65 -3.18 -20.08
N LEU A 224 2.88 -2.10 -20.03
CA LEU A 224 1.42 -2.14 -19.88
C LEU A 224 0.84 -1.92 -21.28
N MET A 225 0.19 -2.93 -21.83
CA MET A 225 -0.29 -2.94 -23.21
C MET A 225 -1.81 -3.08 -23.24
N PRO A 226 -2.55 -2.00 -23.50
CA PRO A 226 -3.96 -2.09 -23.78
C PRO A 226 -4.23 -2.89 -25.05
N GLN A 227 -5.17 -3.84 -24.97
CA GLN A 227 -5.65 -4.66 -26.08
C GLN A 227 -7.17 -4.71 -26.03
N GLU A 228 -7.81 -5.29 -27.06
CA GLU A 228 -9.26 -5.51 -27.02
C GLU A 228 -9.63 -6.44 -25.84
N GLY A 229 -10.48 -5.96 -24.94
CA GLY A 229 -10.94 -6.69 -23.74
C GLY A 229 -9.90 -6.90 -22.65
N ALA A 230 -8.64 -6.50 -22.83
CA ALA A 230 -7.57 -6.73 -21.86
C ALA A 230 -6.58 -5.57 -21.73
N THR A 231 -5.91 -5.50 -20.57
CA THR A 231 -4.61 -4.83 -20.40
C THR A 231 -3.58 -5.89 -20.04
N VAL A 232 -2.54 -6.04 -20.86
CA VAL A 232 -1.50 -7.05 -20.63
C VAL A 232 -0.31 -6.40 -19.93
N LEU A 233 0.03 -6.89 -18.73
CA LEU A 233 1.34 -6.65 -18.14
C LEU A 233 2.32 -7.66 -18.75
N ARG A 234 3.30 -7.16 -19.51
CA ARG A 234 4.42 -7.94 -20.04
C ARG A 234 5.67 -7.63 -19.24
N VAL A 235 6.33 -8.71 -18.77
CA VAL A 235 7.62 -8.65 -18.10
C VAL A 235 8.66 -9.28 -19.02
N ARG A 236 9.61 -8.50 -19.49
CA ARG A 236 10.68 -8.98 -20.39
C ARG A 236 11.84 -9.51 -19.56
N LEU A 237 11.84 -10.82 -19.34
CA LEU A 237 12.91 -11.47 -18.58
C LEU A 237 14.19 -11.57 -19.41
N LEU A 238 14.08 -11.99 -20.68
CA LEU A 238 15.19 -12.15 -21.62
C LEU A 238 14.83 -11.64 -23.01
N ASP A 239 15.74 -10.89 -23.62
CA ASP A 239 15.72 -10.47 -25.04
C ASP A 239 17.08 -10.73 -25.71
N SER A 240 17.91 -11.58 -25.12
CA SER A 240 19.19 -11.99 -25.71
C SER A 240 19.51 -13.43 -25.35
N ALA A 241 20.24 -14.10 -26.24
CA ALA A 241 20.58 -15.51 -26.10
C ALA A 241 21.23 -15.82 -24.74
N THR A 242 20.61 -16.69 -23.98
CA THR A 242 21.00 -17.06 -22.63
C THR A 242 21.17 -18.56 -22.51
N SER A 243 22.25 -18.98 -21.83
CA SER A 243 22.51 -20.37 -21.50
C SER A 243 21.58 -20.83 -20.38
N LEU A 244 21.14 -22.08 -20.44
CA LEU A 244 20.30 -22.69 -19.42
C LEU A 244 21.15 -23.50 -18.42
N PRO A 245 20.74 -23.66 -17.16
CA PRO A 245 19.43 -23.24 -16.62
C PRO A 245 19.34 -21.73 -16.37
N ALA A 246 18.12 -21.17 -16.47
CA ALA A 246 17.80 -19.81 -16.07
C ALA A 246 16.76 -19.82 -14.94
N VAL A 247 16.95 -18.97 -13.92
CA VAL A 247 16.09 -18.91 -12.73
C VAL A 247 15.58 -17.49 -12.54
N PHE A 248 14.29 -17.35 -12.25
CA PHE A 248 13.62 -16.09 -12.00
C PHE A 248 12.75 -16.21 -10.74
N VAL A 249 12.78 -15.19 -9.90
CA VAL A 249 11.91 -15.10 -8.71
C VAL A 249 11.08 -13.83 -8.80
N PHE A 250 9.79 -13.97 -8.70
CA PHE A 250 8.84 -12.86 -8.69
C PHE A 250 7.63 -13.21 -7.85
N GLY A 251 6.74 -12.27 -7.64
CA GLY A 251 5.52 -12.52 -6.90
C GLY A 251 4.32 -11.81 -7.50
N LEU A 252 3.16 -12.21 -6.98
CA LEU A 252 1.86 -11.64 -7.29
C LEU A 252 1.09 -11.41 -5.99
N GLN A 253 0.23 -10.41 -5.98
CA GLN A 253 -0.75 -10.24 -4.92
C GLN A 253 -2.02 -9.59 -5.46
N ALA A 254 -3.11 -10.35 -5.49
CA ALA A 254 -4.41 -9.78 -5.82
C ALA A 254 -4.94 -8.92 -4.66
N THR A 255 -5.59 -7.81 -5.01
CA THR A 255 -6.16 -6.86 -4.06
C THR A 255 -7.69 -6.81 -4.18
N PRO A 256 -8.40 -6.39 -3.12
CA PRO A 256 -7.91 -5.91 -1.82
C PRO A 256 -7.25 -7.01 -0.99
N VAL A 257 -6.20 -6.65 -0.20
CA VAL A 257 -5.41 -7.63 0.57
C VAL A 257 -6.09 -8.10 1.86
N LYS A 258 -7.07 -7.33 2.35
CA LYS A 258 -7.86 -7.62 3.56
C LYS A 258 -9.20 -6.89 3.51
N PRO A 259 -10.19 -7.24 4.39
CA PRO A 259 -11.47 -6.55 4.45
C PRO A 259 -11.30 -5.08 4.84
N TRP A 260 -12.17 -4.23 4.28
CA TRP A 260 -12.26 -2.83 4.70
C TRP A 260 -12.68 -2.73 6.16
N PRO A 261 -12.00 -1.92 6.99
CA PRO A 261 -12.36 -1.78 8.40
C PRO A 261 -13.72 -1.08 8.54
N LYS A 262 -14.53 -1.58 9.47
CA LYS A 262 -15.88 -1.04 9.71
C LYS A 262 -15.90 0.26 10.52
N ASP A 263 -14.76 0.61 11.11
CA ASP A 263 -14.59 1.73 12.03
C ASP A 263 -13.69 2.85 11.46
N PHE A 264 -13.46 2.85 10.15
CA PHE A 264 -12.47 3.75 9.56
C PHE A 264 -12.73 5.22 9.88
N HIS A 265 -13.99 5.70 9.69
CA HIS A 265 -14.36 7.08 9.96
C HIS A 265 -14.44 7.41 11.45
N GLU A 266 -14.46 6.40 12.31
CA GLU A 266 -14.48 6.53 13.76
C GLU A 266 -13.08 6.60 14.39
N ARG A 267 -12.00 6.33 13.65
CA ARG A 267 -10.62 6.32 14.16
C ARG A 267 -10.11 7.69 14.57
N ARG A 268 -10.56 8.75 13.89
CA ARG A 268 -10.35 10.16 14.22
C ARG A 268 -8.92 10.46 14.69
N ILE A 269 -7.97 10.18 13.79
CA ILE A 269 -6.53 10.28 14.09
C ILE A 269 -6.09 11.74 13.99
N TRP A 270 -5.44 12.23 15.03
CA TRP A 270 -4.79 13.52 15.06
C TRP A 270 -3.27 13.37 15.08
N HIS A 271 -2.59 13.97 14.12
CA HIS A 271 -1.13 14.02 14.07
C HIS A 271 -0.66 15.23 14.88
N ALA A 272 -0.20 14.95 16.09
CA ALA A 272 0.08 15.95 17.11
C ALA A 272 1.52 16.47 16.99
N SER A 273 1.82 17.22 15.92
CA SER A 273 3.15 17.79 15.70
C SER A 273 3.57 18.84 16.75
N GLU A 274 2.62 19.32 17.55
CA GLU A 274 2.91 20.27 18.64
C GLU A 274 3.04 19.59 20.01
N LEU A 275 2.77 18.30 20.11
CA LEU A 275 2.96 17.54 21.35
C LEU A 275 4.30 16.86 21.38
N GLY A 276 4.96 16.94 22.50
CA GLY A 276 6.14 16.17 22.80
C GLY A 276 6.40 16.08 24.29
N VAL A 277 7.43 15.36 24.62
CA VAL A 277 7.91 15.28 25.99
C VAL A 277 8.73 16.52 26.26
N GLY A 278 8.11 17.57 26.79
CA GLY A 278 8.78 18.84 27.12
C GLY A 278 9.92 18.60 28.10
N VAL A 279 11.15 18.45 27.58
CA VAL A 279 12.32 18.20 28.41
C VAL A 279 13.07 19.51 28.63
N THR A 280 12.96 20.01 29.81
CA THR A 280 13.79 21.13 30.35
C THR A 280 15.03 20.62 31.06
N LEU A 281 15.43 19.35 30.88
CA LEU A 281 16.57 18.80 31.58
C LEU A 281 17.88 19.09 30.86
N PRO A 282 18.99 19.27 31.58
CA PRO A 282 20.30 19.24 30.99
C PRO A 282 20.54 17.81 30.49
N VAL A 283 20.20 17.57 29.23
CA VAL A 283 20.55 16.35 28.55
C VAL A 283 22.05 16.40 28.30
N PRO A 284 22.78 15.32 28.48
CA PRO A 284 24.18 15.23 28.02
C PRO A 284 24.27 15.73 26.57
N LYS A 285 25.33 16.50 26.26
CA LYS A 285 25.52 17.08 24.92
C LYS A 285 25.48 16.03 23.80
N GLU A 286 25.72 14.79 24.14
CA GLU A 286 25.68 13.61 23.28
C GLU A 286 24.25 13.14 22.95
N TRP A 287 23.26 13.59 23.70
CA TRP A 287 21.85 13.21 23.54
C TRP A 287 21.09 14.43 23.01
N TRP A 288 21.07 14.57 21.72
CA TRP A 288 20.26 15.55 21.05
C TRP A 288 18.80 15.17 21.15
N LEU A 289 18.15 15.79 22.08
CA LEU A 289 16.71 15.91 22.00
C LEU A 289 16.37 16.64 20.71
N CYS A 290 15.46 16.11 19.98
CA CYS A 290 14.81 16.77 18.89
C CYS A 290 14.10 18.00 19.45
N HIS A 291 14.86 19.05 19.67
CA HIS A 291 14.35 20.35 20.09
C HIS A 291 13.74 21.07 18.90
N ARG A 292 12.68 20.55 18.35
CA ARG A 292 11.63 21.48 17.98
C ARG A 292 11.00 21.82 19.31
N ALA A 293 11.43 22.94 19.88
CA ALA A 293 11.00 23.42 21.15
C ALA A 293 9.51 23.18 21.32
N PHE A 294 9.14 22.31 22.25
CA PHE A 294 7.77 22.30 22.71
C PHE A 294 7.57 23.62 23.44
N PRO A 295 6.85 24.57 22.82
CA PRO A 295 6.60 25.85 23.50
C PRO A 295 5.75 25.63 24.74
N ASP A 296 5.07 24.49 24.85
CA ASP A 296 4.15 24.22 25.93
C ASP A 296 4.75 23.29 26.97
N ARG A 297 5.01 23.84 28.12
CA ARG A 297 5.42 23.08 29.32
C ARG A 297 4.31 22.21 29.89
N ASP A 298 3.05 22.43 29.44
CA ASP A 298 1.88 21.65 29.85
C ASP A 298 1.07 21.22 28.63
N PRO A 299 1.17 19.93 28.21
CA PRO A 299 0.40 19.40 27.08
C PRO A 299 -1.08 19.15 27.40
N LEU A 300 -1.49 19.14 28.68
CA LEU A 300 -2.83 18.72 29.10
C LEU A 300 -3.96 19.56 28.49
N PRO A 301 -3.88 20.92 28.44
CA PRO A 301 -4.92 21.72 27.79
C PRO A 301 -5.11 21.39 26.30
N LYS A 302 -4.05 21.03 25.57
CA LYS A 302 -4.15 20.61 24.16
C LYS A 302 -4.81 19.25 24.03
N LEU A 303 -4.50 18.31 24.93
CA LEU A 303 -5.17 17.01 24.98
C LEU A 303 -6.66 17.16 25.33
N ASP A 304 -7.03 18.04 26.25
CA ASP A 304 -8.42 18.35 26.56
C ASP A 304 -9.15 18.95 25.35
N ARG A 305 -8.51 19.87 24.64
CA ARG A 305 -9.05 20.44 23.40
C ARG A 305 -9.22 19.38 22.31
N ALA A 306 -8.21 18.54 22.10
CA ALA A 306 -8.26 17.43 21.13
C ALA A 306 -9.41 16.47 21.44
N ARG A 307 -9.58 16.08 22.72
CA ARG A 307 -10.72 15.27 23.16
C ARG A 307 -12.06 15.94 22.85
N ALA A 308 -12.18 17.24 23.18
CA ALA A 308 -13.40 18.01 22.90
C ALA A 308 -13.72 18.09 21.40
N LEU A 309 -12.72 18.03 20.55
CA LEU A 309 -12.83 17.95 19.09
C LEU A 309 -13.00 16.52 18.56
N GLY A 310 -13.18 15.53 19.43
CA GLY A 310 -13.54 14.17 19.10
C GLY A 310 -12.38 13.26 18.71
N VAL A 311 -11.13 13.63 18.97
CA VAL A 311 -9.94 12.79 18.73
C VAL A 311 -10.06 11.48 19.51
N LYS A 312 -9.78 10.38 18.85
CA LYS A 312 -9.71 9.03 19.44
C LYS A 312 -8.29 8.44 19.41
N THR A 313 -7.45 8.92 18.51
CA THR A 313 -6.07 8.44 18.35
C THR A 313 -5.13 9.64 18.18
N VAL A 314 -4.09 9.69 18.98
CA VAL A 314 -3.04 10.72 18.92
C VAL A 314 -1.79 10.08 18.35
N VAL A 315 -1.21 10.69 17.32
CA VAL A 315 0.12 10.33 16.80
C VAL A 315 1.12 11.32 17.38
N PHE A 316 2.02 10.83 18.24
CA PHE A 316 3.23 11.57 18.58
C PHE A 316 4.19 11.52 17.41
N HIS A 317 4.53 12.66 16.85
CA HIS A 317 5.50 12.75 15.77
C HIS A 317 6.92 12.46 16.32
N GLU A 318 7.94 12.98 15.73
CA GLU A 318 9.35 12.64 15.99
C GLU A 318 9.84 12.84 17.43
N ASP A 319 9.20 13.70 18.23
CA ASP A 319 9.78 14.27 19.45
C ASP A 319 9.47 13.50 20.75
N TRP A 320 9.19 12.20 20.66
CA TRP A 320 9.02 11.35 21.83
C TRP A 320 10.32 10.66 22.30
N VAL A 321 11.38 10.71 21.48
CA VAL A 321 12.67 10.06 21.71
C VAL A 321 13.83 11.06 21.51
N PRO A 322 14.93 10.92 22.27
CA PRO A 322 16.11 11.78 22.08
C PRO A 322 16.91 11.43 20.82
N ILE A 323 16.96 10.18 20.45
CA ILE A 323 17.59 9.71 19.21
C ILE A 323 16.48 9.33 18.24
N GLN A 324 16.40 10.01 17.11
CA GLN A 324 15.40 9.76 16.09
C GLN A 324 15.40 8.28 15.65
N ASN A 325 14.21 7.72 15.45
CA ASN A 325 14.02 6.34 15.01
C ASN A 325 14.67 5.28 15.93
N TYR A 326 14.86 5.63 17.20
CA TYR A 326 15.40 4.73 18.20
C TYR A 326 14.44 4.67 19.41
N PRO A 327 13.71 3.57 19.64
CA PRO A 327 12.55 3.53 20.52
C PRO A 327 12.93 3.50 22.04
N VAL A 328 13.75 4.46 22.45
CA VAL A 328 14.12 4.70 23.85
C VAL A 328 13.90 6.16 24.20
N THR A 329 12.94 6.43 25.08
CA THR A 329 12.58 7.79 25.50
C THR A 329 13.29 8.21 26.78
N TYR A 330 13.47 9.53 26.94
CA TYR A 330 14.00 10.15 28.16
C TYR A 330 13.47 11.59 28.32
N PRO A 331 12.99 12.00 29.51
CA PRO A 331 12.77 11.14 30.69
C PRO A 331 11.53 10.25 30.50
N GLU A 332 11.69 8.99 30.83
CA GLU A 332 10.66 7.98 30.69
C GLU A 332 9.35 8.32 31.41
N THR A 333 9.47 8.86 32.65
CA THR A 333 8.31 9.23 33.48
C THR A 333 7.44 10.27 32.80
N ALA A 334 8.03 11.31 32.17
CA ALA A 334 7.28 12.36 31.50
C ALA A 334 6.50 11.81 30.27
N PHE A 335 7.10 10.91 29.52
CA PHE A 335 6.40 10.28 28.39
C PHE A 335 5.24 9.39 28.85
N LYS A 336 5.46 8.57 29.88
CA LYS A 336 4.41 7.71 30.47
C LYS A 336 3.25 8.56 31.01
N GLU A 337 3.52 9.66 31.69
CA GLU A 337 2.49 10.58 32.18
C GLU A 337 1.62 11.14 31.04
N ILE A 338 2.21 11.43 29.85
CA ILE A 338 1.46 11.88 28.67
C ILE A 338 0.64 10.74 28.07
N VAL A 339 1.20 9.54 27.94
CA VAL A 339 0.47 8.35 27.50
C VAL A 339 -0.73 8.09 28.43
N ASP A 340 -0.52 8.10 29.74
CA ASP A 340 -1.58 7.94 30.73
C ASP A 340 -2.63 9.07 30.65
N ALA A 341 -2.20 10.30 30.35
CA ALA A 341 -3.10 11.44 30.18
C ALA A 341 -4.00 11.27 28.93
N CYS A 342 -3.46 10.70 27.84
CA CYS A 342 -4.25 10.32 26.65
C CYS A 342 -5.25 9.24 26.99
N HIS A 343 -4.82 8.16 27.66
CA HIS A 343 -5.68 7.04 28.06
C HIS A 343 -6.82 7.48 28.98
N ARG A 344 -6.53 8.32 29.98
CA ARG A 344 -7.59 8.90 30.85
C ARG A 344 -8.63 9.70 30.07
N ARG A 345 -8.30 10.17 28.87
CA ARG A 345 -9.22 10.89 27.97
C ARG A 345 -9.88 9.97 26.93
N GLY A 346 -9.62 8.67 26.99
CA GLY A 346 -10.14 7.68 26.04
C GLY A 346 -9.47 7.77 24.65
N MET A 347 -8.24 8.27 24.58
CA MET A 347 -7.47 8.38 23.34
C MET A 347 -6.33 7.38 23.34
N LYS A 348 -6.14 6.66 22.21
CA LYS A 348 -4.97 5.81 21.94
C LYS A 348 -3.78 6.65 21.53
N VAL A 349 -2.58 6.10 21.74
CA VAL A 349 -1.31 6.75 21.41
C VAL A 349 -0.53 5.91 20.40
N LEU A 350 -0.21 6.49 19.26
CA LEU A 350 0.75 5.95 18.30
C LEU A 350 2.03 6.78 18.37
N VAL A 351 3.18 6.11 18.26
CA VAL A 351 4.48 6.78 18.26
C VAL A 351 5.12 6.68 16.89
N TYR A 352 5.85 7.75 16.53
CA TYR A 352 6.66 7.77 15.32
C TYR A 352 7.85 6.83 15.47
N GLU A 353 8.02 5.93 14.51
CA GLU A 353 9.20 5.14 14.26
C GLU A 353 9.50 5.14 12.77
N GLY A 354 10.75 4.96 12.41
CA GLY A 354 11.18 5.07 11.04
C GLY A 354 12.18 4.02 10.61
N TYR A 355 12.83 4.34 9.56
CA TYR A 355 13.65 3.49 8.70
C TYR A 355 15.15 3.79 8.85
N GLU A 356 15.55 4.44 9.94
CA GLU A 356 16.88 5.02 10.07
C GLU A 356 17.58 4.60 11.36
N LEU A 357 18.90 4.66 11.35
CA LEU A 357 19.77 4.47 12.51
C LEU A 357 20.72 5.65 12.63
N SER A 358 20.74 6.28 13.79
CA SER A 358 21.66 7.38 14.08
C SER A 358 23.02 6.88 14.59
N PRO A 359 24.13 7.57 14.28
CA PRO A 359 25.43 7.34 14.90
C PRO A 359 25.44 7.44 16.43
N LEU A 360 24.42 8.06 17.00
CA LEU A 360 24.26 8.18 18.46
C LEU A 360 23.66 6.93 19.10
N ALA A 361 23.12 6.01 18.31
CA ALA A 361 22.57 4.76 18.83
C ALA A 361 23.68 3.84 19.39
N PRO A 362 23.45 3.18 20.53
CA PRO A 362 24.44 2.30 21.14
C PRO A 362 25.00 1.22 20.22
N GLU A 363 24.17 0.68 19.33
CA GLU A 363 24.53 -0.39 18.39
C GLU A 363 25.31 0.11 17.17
N TRP A 364 25.45 1.41 16.99
CA TRP A 364 26.11 1.96 15.79
C TRP A 364 27.50 1.41 15.56
N ALA A 365 28.35 1.42 16.59
CA ALA A 365 29.75 1.00 16.45
C ALA A 365 29.88 -0.46 15.99
N GLU A 366 28.93 -1.30 16.37
CA GLU A 366 28.95 -2.74 16.05
C GLU A 366 28.23 -3.05 14.72
N LEU A 367 27.09 -2.39 14.45
CA LEU A 367 26.16 -2.88 13.43
C LEU A 367 26.08 -2.03 12.16
N HIS A 368 26.52 -0.76 12.15
CA HIS A 368 26.22 0.16 11.05
C HIS A 368 26.69 -0.37 9.68
N GLU A 369 27.87 -1.00 9.58
CA GLU A 369 28.36 -1.57 8.32
C GLU A 369 27.47 -2.69 7.77
N ASP A 370 26.86 -3.46 8.67
CA ASP A 370 26.05 -4.62 8.34
C ASP A 370 24.57 -4.31 8.13
N VAL A 371 24.05 -3.21 8.69
CA VAL A 371 22.62 -2.94 8.69
C VAL A 371 22.19 -1.81 7.77
N LEU A 372 23.10 -0.91 7.37
CA LEU A 372 22.74 0.24 6.57
C LEU A 372 22.63 -0.09 5.08
N THR A 373 21.74 0.64 4.38
CA THR A 373 21.67 0.60 2.92
C THR A 373 22.94 1.22 2.32
N LYS A 374 23.39 0.65 1.19
CA LYS A 374 24.41 1.25 0.33
C LYS A 374 23.83 1.51 -1.05
N ASN A 375 24.22 2.61 -1.66
CA ASN A 375 23.91 2.89 -3.06
C ASN A 375 24.83 2.10 -4.00
N ALA A 376 24.64 2.24 -5.32
CA ALA A 376 25.43 1.56 -6.33
C ALA A 376 26.94 1.94 -6.33
N LYS A 377 27.31 3.04 -5.66
CA LYS A 377 28.70 3.44 -5.46
C LYS A 377 29.33 2.86 -4.17
N GLY A 378 28.55 2.07 -3.41
CA GLY A 378 28.96 1.50 -2.14
C GLY A 378 28.94 2.46 -0.95
N ALA A 379 28.40 3.67 -1.11
CA ALA A 379 28.29 4.67 -0.06
C ALA A 379 26.99 4.48 0.74
N PHE A 380 27.05 4.73 2.04
CA PHE A 380 25.86 4.82 2.90
C PHE A 380 25.00 6.02 2.52
N GLU A 381 23.69 5.89 2.68
CA GLU A 381 22.72 6.95 2.40
C GLU A 381 22.24 7.60 3.68
N SER A 382 22.44 8.92 3.79
CA SER A 382 21.94 9.77 4.87
C SER A 382 21.01 10.83 4.26
N TYR A 383 19.81 10.99 4.81
CA TYR A 383 18.79 11.87 4.22
C TYR A 383 18.68 13.21 4.92
N TRP A 384 18.95 13.27 6.22
CA TRP A 384 18.87 14.52 6.96
C TRP A 384 19.86 14.56 8.12
N VAL A 385 20.08 15.77 8.61
CA VAL A 385 20.96 16.06 9.73
C VAL A 385 20.21 16.93 10.70
N ARG A 386 20.14 16.53 11.97
CA ARG A 386 19.70 17.38 13.06
C ARG A 386 20.91 18.03 13.71
N PRO A 387 21.01 19.35 13.67
CA PRO A 387 22.10 20.03 14.36
C PRO A 387 22.12 19.72 15.86
N PRO A 388 23.34 19.62 16.47
CA PRO A 388 24.61 19.90 15.81
C PRO A 388 25.16 18.74 14.99
N ASP A 389 24.87 17.49 15.31
CA ASP A 389 25.64 16.34 14.80
C ASP A 389 24.85 15.05 14.62
N GLN A 390 23.56 15.02 14.95
CA GLN A 390 22.74 13.82 14.71
C GLN A 390 22.48 13.66 13.20
N ARG A 391 23.00 12.57 12.66
CA ARG A 391 22.68 12.10 11.31
C ARG A 391 21.84 10.84 11.39
N ASP A 392 20.98 10.65 10.41
CA ASP A 392 20.23 9.43 10.24
C ASP A 392 20.59 8.76 8.93
N TYR A 393 20.90 7.47 9.04
CA TYR A 393 21.26 6.62 7.93
C TYR A 393 20.20 5.55 7.73
N ARG A 394 19.78 5.36 6.49
CA ARG A 394 18.75 4.38 6.15
C ARG A 394 19.20 2.95 6.44
N VAL A 395 18.38 2.19 7.15
CA VAL A 395 18.60 0.77 7.43
C VAL A 395 18.02 -0.11 6.32
N CYS A 396 18.59 -1.31 6.18
CA CYS A 396 18.05 -2.36 5.34
C CYS A 396 17.48 -3.48 6.20
N TYR A 397 16.21 -3.82 6.01
CA TYR A 397 15.57 -4.89 6.78
C TYR A 397 15.93 -6.30 6.32
N ASN A 398 16.74 -6.47 5.25
CA ASN A 398 17.38 -7.74 4.93
C ASN A 398 18.58 -8.04 5.84
N SER A 399 18.76 -7.25 6.89
CA SER A 399 19.81 -7.37 7.91
C SER A 399 19.21 -7.77 9.26
N VAL A 400 20.08 -7.97 10.24
CA VAL A 400 19.69 -8.25 11.64
C VAL A 400 18.90 -7.10 12.29
N TRP A 401 18.94 -5.89 11.71
CA TRP A 401 18.19 -4.74 12.23
C TRP A 401 16.69 -4.97 12.24
N ARG A 402 16.16 -5.72 11.28
CA ARG A 402 14.74 -6.14 11.26
C ARG A 402 14.31 -6.73 12.61
N ASP A 403 15.06 -7.69 13.11
CA ASP A 403 14.72 -8.41 14.34
C ASP A 403 15.00 -7.54 15.57
N ARG A 404 16.09 -6.79 15.56
CA ARG A 404 16.44 -5.84 16.62
C ARG A 404 15.40 -4.73 16.80
N LEU A 405 14.95 -4.14 15.71
CA LEU A 405 13.91 -3.10 15.76
C LEU A 405 12.59 -3.66 16.31
N ALA A 406 12.18 -4.84 15.83
CA ALA A 406 10.94 -5.45 16.31
C ALA A 406 11.01 -5.78 17.82
N GLU A 407 12.13 -6.31 18.31
CA GLU A 407 12.36 -6.57 19.74
C GLU A 407 12.34 -5.28 20.58
N LYS A 408 12.97 -4.22 20.09
CA LYS A 408 12.97 -2.92 20.77
C LYS A 408 11.58 -2.28 20.81
N ILE A 409 10.82 -2.36 19.74
CA ILE A 409 9.44 -1.84 19.69
C ILE A 409 8.57 -2.63 20.66
N GLU A 410 8.67 -3.95 20.68
CA GLU A 410 7.93 -4.79 21.64
C GLU A 410 8.24 -4.40 23.08
N TRP A 411 9.54 -4.29 23.42
CA TRP A 411 9.99 -3.83 24.73
C TRP A 411 9.47 -2.42 25.06
N ALA A 412 9.51 -1.49 24.12
CA ALA A 412 9.06 -0.10 24.33
C ALA A 412 7.54 -0.04 24.57
N MET A 413 6.74 -0.83 23.83
CA MET A 413 5.29 -0.93 24.05
C MET A 413 4.97 -1.41 25.46
N ASP A 414 5.65 -2.46 25.93
CA ASP A 414 5.46 -2.98 27.27
C ASP A 414 5.96 -2.03 28.36
N ARG A 415 7.00 -1.28 28.06
CA ARG A 415 7.64 -0.35 29.01
C ARG A 415 6.90 0.97 29.15
N TYR A 416 6.44 1.53 28.03
CA TYR A 416 5.89 2.90 28.01
C TYR A 416 4.38 2.94 27.88
N GLY A 417 3.74 1.84 27.46
CA GLY A 417 2.29 1.69 27.44
C GLY A 417 1.59 2.37 26.25
N PHE A 418 2.30 2.79 25.20
CA PHE A 418 1.65 3.31 24.01
C PHE A 418 0.98 2.17 23.21
N ASP A 419 -0.05 2.52 22.39
CA ASP A 419 -0.95 1.54 21.79
C ASP A 419 -0.53 1.08 20.40
N GLY A 420 0.37 1.78 19.72
CA GLY A 420 0.74 1.38 18.36
C GLY A 420 1.77 2.29 17.72
N LEU A 421 1.89 2.15 16.41
CA LEU A 421 2.98 2.75 15.66
C LEU A 421 2.47 3.66 14.54
N TYR A 422 3.17 4.75 14.34
CA TYR A 422 3.19 5.49 13.10
C TYR A 422 4.56 5.27 12.45
N LEU A 423 4.60 4.48 11.38
CA LEU A 423 5.83 4.02 10.74
C LEU A 423 6.15 4.89 9.53
N ASP A 424 7.18 5.72 9.62
CA ASP A 424 7.63 6.51 8.48
C ASP A 424 8.50 5.68 7.55
N SER A 425 8.14 5.65 6.26
CA SER A 425 8.85 4.99 5.16
C SER A 425 9.31 3.53 5.44
N THR A 426 8.91 2.95 6.57
CA THR A 426 9.31 1.60 7.01
C THR A 426 8.78 0.51 6.08
N ILE A 427 7.57 0.72 5.50
CA ILE A 427 6.98 -0.20 4.52
C ILE A 427 7.69 -0.15 3.15
N MET A 428 8.58 0.80 2.93
CA MET A 428 9.22 1.04 1.65
C MET A 428 10.40 0.06 1.44
N PRO A 429 10.35 -0.82 0.44
CA PRO A 429 11.47 -1.70 0.11
C PRO A 429 12.52 -0.89 -0.65
N THR A 430 13.35 -0.15 0.08
CA THR A 430 14.35 0.75 -0.49
C THR A 430 15.46 -0.04 -1.20
N ALA A 431 15.90 0.48 -2.34
CA ALA A 431 17.04 -0.05 -3.09
C ALA A 431 18.27 -0.18 -2.20
N CYS A 432 18.91 -1.34 -2.16
CA CYS A 432 20.09 -1.61 -1.35
C CYS A 432 21.13 -2.38 -2.13
N CYS A 433 22.39 -1.92 -2.07
CA CYS A 433 23.55 -2.56 -2.65
C CYS A 433 24.55 -3.04 -1.59
N ASN A 434 24.13 -3.24 -0.35
CA ASN A 434 25.03 -3.71 0.70
C ASN A 434 25.19 -5.24 0.65
N GLU A 435 26.28 -5.69 0.03
CA GLU A 435 26.60 -7.10 -0.17
C GLU A 435 26.83 -7.86 1.17
N ARG A 436 27.10 -7.15 2.30
CA ARG A 436 27.33 -7.76 3.62
C ARG A 436 26.11 -8.50 4.17
N HIS A 437 24.91 -8.03 3.84
CA HIS A 437 23.65 -8.70 4.21
C HIS A 437 22.90 -9.25 2.98
N GLY A 438 23.64 -9.48 1.86
CA GLY A 438 23.11 -10.16 0.69
C GLY A 438 22.23 -9.32 -0.24
N CYS A 439 22.27 -7.99 -0.14
CA CYS A 439 21.64 -7.08 -1.08
C CYS A 439 22.61 -6.64 -2.18
N GLY A 440 22.05 -6.40 -3.37
CA GLY A 440 22.79 -6.05 -4.56
C GLY A 440 23.36 -7.25 -5.29
N TYR A 441 23.65 -7.05 -6.55
CA TYR A 441 24.36 -8.03 -7.39
C TYR A 441 25.25 -7.31 -8.39
N ARG A 442 26.31 -7.99 -8.84
CA ARG A 442 27.19 -7.45 -9.88
C ARG A 442 26.79 -7.97 -11.24
N ALA A 443 26.51 -7.05 -12.16
CA ALA A 443 26.28 -7.35 -13.56
C ALA A 443 27.60 -7.82 -14.23
N PRO A 444 27.54 -8.45 -15.43
CA PRO A 444 28.73 -8.92 -16.14
C PRO A 444 29.76 -7.83 -16.47
N ASP A 445 29.36 -6.57 -16.56
CA ASP A 445 30.23 -5.40 -16.74
C ASP A 445 30.86 -4.90 -15.43
N GLY A 446 30.55 -5.55 -14.29
CA GLY A 446 31.03 -5.20 -12.96
C GLY A 446 30.17 -4.14 -12.23
N ALA A 447 29.18 -3.56 -12.87
CA ALA A 447 28.28 -2.61 -12.24
C ALA A 447 27.48 -3.26 -11.11
N LEU A 448 27.33 -2.53 -10.00
CA LEU A 448 26.58 -2.98 -8.84
C LEU A 448 25.11 -2.50 -8.98
N HIS A 449 24.19 -3.46 -9.00
CA HIS A 449 22.76 -3.22 -9.09
C HIS A 449 22.06 -3.50 -7.75
N PRO A 450 20.97 -2.79 -7.41
CA PRO A 450 20.30 -2.93 -6.13
C PRO A 450 19.38 -4.15 -6.06
N THR A 451 19.15 -4.60 -4.83
CA THR A 451 17.99 -5.41 -4.44
C THR A 451 16.99 -4.51 -3.73
N TYR A 452 15.69 -4.75 -3.93
CA TYR A 452 14.58 -4.13 -3.22
C TYR A 452 13.99 -5.16 -2.24
N PRO A 453 14.32 -5.16 -0.96
CA PRO A 453 14.10 -6.28 -0.04
C PRO A 453 12.63 -6.38 0.41
N ILE A 454 11.70 -6.62 -0.51
CA ILE A 454 10.24 -6.69 -0.28
C ILE A 454 9.90 -7.76 0.77
N PHE A 455 10.50 -8.96 0.66
CA PHE A 455 10.20 -10.04 1.59
C PHE A 455 10.71 -9.75 3.00
N ALA A 456 11.85 -9.07 3.12
CA ALA A 456 12.40 -8.72 4.43
C ALA A 456 11.60 -7.60 5.12
N VAL A 457 11.21 -6.56 4.38
CA VAL A 457 10.30 -5.50 4.87
C VAL A 457 8.95 -6.11 5.28
N ARG A 458 8.41 -7.00 4.42
CA ARG A 458 7.17 -7.72 4.73
C ARG A 458 7.28 -8.53 6.04
N ALA A 459 8.39 -9.24 6.25
CA ALA A 459 8.60 -10.03 7.45
C ALA A 459 8.63 -9.15 8.72
N LEU A 460 9.27 -7.98 8.66
CA LEU A 460 9.19 -6.98 9.72
C LEU A 460 7.74 -6.57 9.97
N MET A 461 7.02 -6.17 8.92
CA MET A 461 5.64 -5.70 9.05
C MET A 461 4.71 -6.77 9.60
N GLN A 462 4.88 -8.02 9.21
CA GLN A 462 4.13 -9.16 9.79
C GLN A 462 4.38 -9.29 11.30
N ARG A 463 5.64 -9.20 11.72
CA ARG A 463 6.01 -9.28 13.14
C ARG A 463 5.43 -8.10 13.92
N LEU A 464 5.62 -6.88 13.43
CA LEU A 464 5.06 -5.67 14.07
C LEU A 464 3.54 -5.71 14.16
N TYR A 465 2.86 -6.18 13.09
CA TYR A 465 1.41 -6.34 13.08
C TYR A 465 0.94 -7.25 14.21
N ARG A 466 1.56 -8.43 14.35
CA ARG A 466 1.23 -9.37 15.44
C ARG A 466 1.49 -8.77 16.82
N THR A 467 2.64 -8.13 17.01
CA THR A 467 3.04 -7.50 18.29
C THR A 467 2.04 -6.41 18.69
N VAL A 468 1.68 -5.53 17.77
CA VAL A 468 0.79 -4.39 18.02
C VAL A 468 -0.66 -4.86 18.22
N HIS A 469 -1.16 -5.74 17.36
CA HIS A 469 -2.54 -6.24 17.45
C HIS A 469 -2.77 -7.13 18.67
N ALA A 470 -1.76 -7.89 19.11
CA ALA A 470 -1.85 -8.65 20.38
C ALA A 470 -2.09 -7.75 21.60
N ARG A 471 -1.78 -6.44 21.49
CA ARG A 471 -2.00 -5.41 22.51
C ARG A 471 -3.22 -4.51 22.23
N GLY A 472 -4.04 -4.88 21.22
CA GLY A 472 -5.22 -4.10 20.80
C GLY A 472 -4.90 -2.76 20.14
N GLY A 473 -3.70 -2.65 19.61
CA GLY A 473 -3.18 -1.44 18.95
C GLY A 473 -3.43 -1.38 17.47
N MET A 474 -2.79 -0.41 16.81
CA MET A 474 -2.86 -0.24 15.36
C MET A 474 -1.54 0.24 14.77
N ILE A 475 -1.33 -0.01 13.48
CA ILE A 475 -0.20 0.49 12.69
C ILE A 475 -0.71 1.45 11.63
N SER A 476 -0.23 2.69 11.68
CA SER A 476 -0.38 3.68 10.61
C SER A 476 0.95 3.82 9.88
N ALA A 477 0.96 3.62 8.58
CA ALA A 477 2.19 3.76 7.78
C ALA A 477 2.20 5.11 7.05
N HIS A 478 3.30 5.85 7.14
CA HIS A 478 3.55 6.94 6.21
C HIS A 478 4.24 6.35 4.98
N GLN A 479 3.70 6.72 3.84
CA GLN A 479 4.29 6.36 2.57
C GLN A 479 4.12 7.52 1.58
N SER A 480 4.98 7.55 0.58
CA SER A 480 4.90 8.53 -0.49
C SER A 480 5.16 7.80 -1.79
N THR A 481 4.08 7.60 -2.57
CA THR A 481 4.11 6.80 -3.81
C THR A 481 4.52 5.33 -3.62
N CYS A 482 4.28 4.73 -2.45
CA CYS A 482 4.73 3.37 -2.12
C CYS A 482 3.56 2.45 -1.72
N CYS A 483 2.57 2.27 -2.63
CA CYS A 483 1.48 1.30 -2.40
C CYS A 483 1.93 -0.14 -2.71
N VAL A 484 3.09 -0.55 -2.20
CA VAL A 484 3.64 -1.90 -2.35
C VAL A 484 2.84 -2.85 -1.46
N THR A 485 1.86 -3.52 -2.04
CA THR A 485 0.88 -4.32 -1.30
C THR A 485 1.45 -5.43 -0.44
N PRO A 486 2.56 -6.14 -0.80
CA PRO A 486 3.18 -7.13 0.08
C PRO A 486 3.60 -6.60 1.44
N THR A 487 3.98 -5.34 1.53
CA THR A 487 4.42 -4.69 2.78
C THR A 487 3.29 -3.88 3.42
N LEU A 488 2.49 -3.19 2.60
CA LEU A 488 1.36 -2.38 3.04
C LEU A 488 0.24 -3.21 3.68
N ALA A 489 0.08 -4.48 3.31
CA ALA A 489 -0.96 -5.37 3.84
C ALA A 489 -1.04 -5.39 5.37
N PHE A 490 0.08 -5.19 6.05
CA PHE A 490 0.21 -5.23 7.51
C PHE A 490 0.14 -3.85 8.18
N ALA A 491 -0.35 -2.82 7.47
CA ALA A 491 -0.75 -1.54 8.06
C ALA A 491 -2.26 -1.44 8.19
N ASP A 492 -2.78 -0.77 9.22
CA ASP A 492 -4.23 -0.56 9.43
C ASP A 492 -4.74 0.66 8.67
N ALA A 493 -3.86 1.61 8.41
CA ALA A 493 -4.05 2.75 7.54
C ALA A 493 -2.71 3.23 7.00
N TYR A 494 -2.73 4.01 5.93
CA TYR A 494 -1.55 4.74 5.48
C TYR A 494 -1.85 6.23 5.32
N TRP A 495 -0.81 7.05 5.46
CA TRP A 495 -0.84 8.49 5.31
C TRP A 495 0.03 8.88 4.11
N ASP A 496 -0.54 9.52 3.10
CA ASP A 496 0.11 9.79 1.82
C ASP A 496 -0.26 11.17 1.27
N GLY A 497 0.65 11.80 0.54
CA GLY A 497 0.47 13.12 -0.08
C GLY A 497 1.64 14.08 0.11
N GLU A 498 2.64 13.75 0.93
CA GLU A 498 3.80 14.62 1.18
C GLU A 498 4.55 14.96 -0.11
N GLN A 499 4.72 14.00 -1.01
CA GLN A 499 5.39 14.18 -2.30
C GLN A 499 4.76 15.27 -3.17
N LEU A 500 3.47 15.56 -3.00
CA LEU A 500 2.77 16.60 -3.76
C LEU A 500 3.17 18.02 -3.36
N THR A 501 3.82 18.19 -2.20
CA THR A 501 4.29 19.49 -1.71
C THR A 501 5.70 19.84 -2.19
N SER A 502 6.30 18.98 -3.00
CA SER A 502 7.64 19.15 -3.57
C SER A 502 7.60 19.49 -5.06
N GLY A 503 8.72 20.01 -5.59
CA GLY A 503 8.85 20.29 -7.02
C GLY A 503 8.05 21.49 -7.51
N SER A 504 7.78 21.53 -8.81
CA SER A 504 7.13 22.65 -9.51
C SER A 504 5.68 22.88 -9.13
N HIS A 505 5.02 21.88 -8.53
CA HIS A 505 3.61 21.93 -8.17
C HIS A 505 3.36 22.14 -6.67
N ALA A 506 4.40 22.41 -5.91
CA ALA A 506 4.34 22.50 -4.44
C ALA A 506 3.26 23.44 -3.87
N ASN A 507 2.90 24.49 -4.65
CA ASN A 507 1.86 25.45 -4.26
C ASN A 507 0.48 25.13 -4.85
N GLU A 508 0.39 24.17 -5.78
CA GLU A 508 -0.84 23.83 -6.49
C GLU A 508 -0.92 22.33 -6.74
N PRO A 509 -0.92 21.51 -5.65
CA PRO A 509 -0.85 20.05 -5.75
C PRO A 509 -1.93 19.44 -6.65
N LEU A 510 -3.14 20.02 -6.66
CA LEU A 510 -4.25 19.51 -7.47
C LEU A 510 -4.05 19.69 -8.98
N LYS A 511 -3.11 20.54 -9.42
CA LYS A 511 -2.75 20.62 -10.84
C LYS A 511 -1.91 19.42 -11.30
N ALA A 512 -1.12 18.84 -10.38
CA ALA A 512 -0.33 17.64 -10.66
C ALA A 512 -1.12 16.34 -10.46
N LEU A 513 -2.19 16.39 -9.66
CA LEU A 513 -2.96 15.23 -9.23
C LEU A 513 -4.23 15.09 -10.05
N SER A 514 -4.21 14.21 -11.05
CA SER A 514 -5.43 13.83 -11.77
C SER A 514 -6.38 13.01 -10.87
N LEU A 515 -7.67 12.96 -11.23
CA LEU A 515 -8.64 12.13 -10.51
C LEU A 515 -8.31 10.64 -10.62
N GLU A 516 -7.73 10.21 -11.75
CA GLU A 516 -7.27 8.85 -11.97
C GLU A 516 -6.10 8.51 -11.08
N THR A 517 -5.13 9.42 -10.93
CA THR A 517 -4.00 9.27 -10.01
C THR A 517 -4.51 9.18 -8.57
N PHE A 518 -5.46 10.04 -8.18
CA PHE A 518 -6.05 9.99 -6.84
C PHE A 518 -6.72 8.64 -6.59
N ARG A 519 -7.51 8.13 -7.56
CA ARG A 519 -8.16 6.83 -7.46
C ARG A 519 -7.17 5.67 -7.41
N ALA A 520 -6.08 5.75 -8.16
CA ALA A 520 -5.06 4.70 -8.20
C ALA A 520 -4.23 4.61 -6.92
N GLU A 521 -3.89 5.74 -6.28
CA GLU A 521 -2.91 5.80 -5.18
C GLU A 521 -3.53 6.09 -3.81
N PHE A 522 -4.51 7.02 -3.74
CA PHE A 522 -4.93 7.59 -2.47
C PHE A 522 -6.26 7.04 -1.92
N MET A 523 -6.98 6.20 -2.64
CA MET A 523 -8.25 5.68 -2.13
C MET A 523 -8.09 4.60 -1.06
N GLY A 524 -7.10 3.73 -1.21
CA GLY A 524 -6.90 2.61 -0.32
C GLY A 524 -7.90 1.45 -0.47
N ARG A 525 -9.12 1.69 -0.93
CA ARG A 525 -10.15 0.65 -1.14
C ARG A 525 -9.70 -0.41 -2.12
N ASN A 526 -9.05 -0.01 -3.19
CA ASN A 526 -8.45 -0.88 -4.19
C ASN A 526 -7.35 -1.79 -3.63
N TYR A 527 -6.67 -1.36 -2.56
CA TYR A 527 -5.64 -2.15 -1.86
C TYR A 527 -6.19 -2.93 -0.66
N GLY A 528 -7.27 -2.45 -0.04
CA GLY A 528 -7.83 -2.99 1.20
C GLY A 528 -7.19 -2.41 2.45
N VAL A 529 -6.46 -1.29 2.33
CA VAL A 529 -5.87 -0.54 3.45
C VAL A 529 -6.29 0.92 3.30
N PRO A 530 -7.01 1.50 4.26
CA PRO A 530 -7.47 2.89 4.17
C PRO A 530 -6.33 3.88 4.05
N CYS A 531 -6.51 4.87 3.17
CA CYS A 531 -5.65 6.05 3.10
C CYS A 531 -6.25 7.21 3.89
N GLU A 532 -5.40 7.96 4.56
CA GLU A 532 -5.68 9.30 5.00
C GLU A 532 -4.80 10.26 4.21
N PHE A 533 -5.42 11.31 3.66
CA PHE A 533 -4.68 12.24 2.80
C PHE A 533 -3.85 13.21 3.64
N LEU A 534 -2.57 13.34 3.29
CA LEU A 534 -1.63 14.26 3.92
C LEU A 534 -1.66 15.60 3.17
N ALA A 535 -2.27 16.60 3.82
CA ALA A 535 -2.33 17.95 3.30
C ALA A 535 -1.34 18.85 4.06
N TYR A 536 -0.09 18.91 3.63
CA TYR A 536 0.83 19.92 4.10
C TYR A 536 0.43 21.27 3.52
N GLU A 537 -0.12 22.13 4.36
CA GLU A 537 -0.60 23.45 3.92
C GLU A 537 0.52 24.41 3.55
N ARG A 538 0.25 25.22 2.54
CA ARG A 538 1.05 26.39 2.11
C ARG A 538 0.10 27.53 1.80
N PRO A 539 -0.54 28.15 2.82
CA PRO A 539 -1.48 29.23 2.61
C PRO A 539 -0.84 30.44 1.92
N PRO A 540 -1.57 31.15 1.06
CA PRO A 540 -2.96 30.93 0.70
C PRO A 540 -3.16 29.91 -0.45
N GLN A 541 -2.09 29.41 -1.07
CA GLN A 541 -2.13 28.66 -2.32
C GLN A 541 -2.69 27.23 -2.13
N TRP A 542 -2.32 26.58 -1.01
CA TRP A 542 -2.76 25.23 -0.68
C TRP A 542 -3.23 25.15 0.76
N THR A 543 -4.48 24.76 0.95
CA THR A 543 -5.13 24.69 2.26
C THR A 543 -5.84 23.35 2.47
N ILE A 544 -6.12 23.03 3.71
CA ILE A 544 -6.86 21.80 4.08
C ILE A 544 -8.25 21.74 3.43
N ASP A 545 -8.90 22.85 3.18
CA ASP A 545 -10.21 22.90 2.51
C ASP A 545 -10.13 22.39 1.06
N GLN A 546 -9.01 22.67 0.37
CA GLN A 546 -8.78 22.17 -0.99
C GLN A 546 -8.51 20.67 -0.96
N ALA A 547 -7.76 20.20 0.02
CA ALA A 547 -7.54 18.78 0.23
C ALA A 547 -8.85 18.03 0.53
N LEU A 548 -9.71 18.60 1.39
CA LEU A 548 -11.02 18.03 1.72
C LEU A 548 -11.94 17.93 0.49
N ALA A 549 -11.86 18.88 -0.45
CA ALA A 549 -12.69 18.86 -1.65
C ALA A 549 -12.39 17.68 -2.57
N VAL A 550 -11.14 17.23 -2.64
CA VAL A 550 -10.76 16.05 -3.43
C VAL A 550 -10.88 14.77 -2.63
N SER A 551 -10.42 14.74 -1.38
CA SER A 551 -10.34 13.50 -0.61
C SER A 551 -11.71 12.97 -0.19
N LEU A 552 -12.59 13.80 0.36
CA LEU A 552 -13.92 13.34 0.77
C LEU A 552 -14.80 12.88 -0.40
N LEU A 553 -14.59 13.44 -1.59
CA LEU A 553 -15.23 12.99 -2.82
C LEU A 553 -14.91 11.51 -3.13
N HIS A 554 -13.76 11.02 -2.65
CA HIS A 554 -13.23 9.66 -2.86
C HIS A 554 -13.34 8.76 -1.61
N ASP A 555 -14.08 9.19 -0.59
CA ASP A 555 -14.18 8.48 0.70
C ASP A 555 -12.81 8.34 1.39
N VAL A 556 -12.00 9.38 1.29
CA VAL A 556 -10.68 9.48 1.92
C VAL A 556 -10.70 10.59 2.95
N LEU A 557 -10.28 10.29 4.18
CA LEU A 557 -10.17 11.29 5.22
C LEU A 557 -8.92 12.15 5.05
N VAL A 558 -8.96 13.40 5.52
CA VAL A 558 -7.78 14.21 5.70
C VAL A 558 -7.35 14.09 7.16
N ARG A 559 -6.12 13.64 7.41
CA ARG A 559 -5.58 13.60 8.76
C ARG A 559 -5.09 15.00 9.14
N PRO A 560 -5.64 15.62 10.18
CA PRO A 560 -5.17 16.92 10.64
C PRO A 560 -3.78 16.80 11.28
N CYS A 561 -2.84 17.62 10.82
CA CYS A 561 -1.53 17.81 11.42
C CYS A 561 -1.53 19.15 12.16
N GLY A 562 -1.46 19.10 13.49
CA GLY A 562 -1.59 20.26 14.36
C GLY A 562 -3.04 20.60 14.76
N LEU A 563 -3.17 21.39 15.82
CA LEU A 563 -4.46 21.70 16.48
C LEU A 563 -5.36 22.58 15.61
N ALA A 564 -4.81 23.57 14.93
CA ALA A 564 -5.59 24.48 14.08
C ALA A 564 -6.29 23.73 12.93
N LYS A 565 -5.62 22.74 12.33
CA LYS A 565 -6.21 21.89 11.27
C LYS A 565 -7.25 20.93 11.83
N LEU A 566 -7.06 20.45 13.05
CA LEU A 566 -8.02 19.62 13.75
C LEU A 566 -9.35 20.36 13.93
N GLU A 567 -9.34 21.65 14.22
CA GLU A 567 -10.55 22.47 14.34
C GLU A 567 -11.34 22.59 13.02
N THR A 568 -10.65 22.55 11.88
CA THR A 568 -11.28 22.51 10.56
C THR A 568 -11.88 21.14 10.23
N VAL A 569 -11.20 20.05 10.61
CA VAL A 569 -11.61 18.68 10.25
C VAL A 569 -12.67 18.11 11.19
N SER A 570 -12.63 18.44 12.46
CA SER A 570 -13.52 17.88 13.50
C SER A 570 -15.02 18.03 13.16
N PRO A 571 -15.55 19.17 12.66
CA PRO A 571 -16.95 19.29 12.27
C PRO A 571 -17.37 18.32 11.15
N ILE A 572 -16.41 17.95 10.28
CA ILE A 572 -16.63 16.98 9.21
C ILE A 572 -16.77 15.58 9.80
N TRP A 573 -15.86 15.19 10.69
CA TRP A 573 -15.95 13.92 11.42
C TRP A 573 -17.31 13.78 12.13
N ASP A 574 -17.77 14.85 12.78
CA ASP A 574 -19.04 14.84 13.48
C ASP A 574 -20.25 14.74 12.51
N ALA A 575 -20.17 15.37 11.35
CA ALA A 575 -21.20 15.24 10.32
C ALA A 575 -21.26 13.81 9.77
N MET A 576 -20.11 13.20 9.48
CA MET A 576 -20.01 11.83 8.97
C MET A 576 -20.47 10.80 10.00
N THR A 577 -20.03 10.92 11.27
CA THR A 577 -20.49 10.04 12.36
C THR A 577 -22.01 10.16 12.60
N ARG A 578 -22.57 11.37 12.62
CA ARG A 578 -24.02 11.56 12.77
C ARG A 578 -24.82 10.94 11.61
N PHE A 579 -24.26 10.93 10.43
CA PHE A 579 -24.85 10.26 9.27
C PHE A 579 -24.69 8.74 9.36
N ASP A 580 -23.70 8.24 10.08
CA ASP A 580 -23.31 6.82 10.14
C ASP A 580 -22.80 6.33 8.78
N VAL A 581 -21.75 7.02 8.26
CA VAL A 581 -21.18 6.73 6.93
C VAL A 581 -20.59 5.34 6.83
N ASP A 582 -20.07 4.77 7.93
CA ASP A 582 -19.45 3.44 7.94
C ASP A 582 -20.46 2.30 7.64
N SER A 583 -21.75 2.52 7.91
CA SER A 583 -22.80 1.56 7.57
C SER A 583 -23.65 1.96 6.34
N ALA A 584 -23.33 3.09 5.69
CA ALA A 584 -23.99 3.56 4.50
C ALA A 584 -23.48 2.88 3.23
N ALA A 585 -24.34 2.75 2.22
CA ALA A 585 -23.89 2.44 0.87
C ALA A 585 -23.21 3.68 0.27
N TRP A 586 -22.00 3.51 -0.24
CA TRP A 586 -21.26 4.59 -0.89
C TRP A 586 -21.36 4.50 -2.41
N HIS A 587 -21.77 5.60 -3.05
CA HIS A 587 -21.96 5.77 -4.48
C HIS A 587 -21.02 6.84 -5.01
N PRO A 588 -19.86 6.46 -5.56
CA PRO A 588 -18.88 7.40 -6.09
C PRO A 588 -19.35 8.05 -7.40
N TYR A 589 -18.83 9.25 -7.69
CA TYR A 589 -19.16 10.01 -8.92
C TYR A 589 -18.87 9.28 -10.23
N TRP A 590 -17.99 8.28 -10.22
CA TRP A 590 -17.66 7.44 -11.39
C TRP A 590 -18.52 6.18 -11.51
N GLU A 591 -19.41 5.91 -10.55
CA GLU A 591 -20.34 4.77 -10.62
C GLU A 591 -21.18 4.80 -11.89
N ARG A 592 -21.37 3.65 -12.51
CA ARG A 592 -22.20 3.51 -13.71
C ARG A 592 -23.24 2.38 -13.54
N PRO A 593 -24.53 2.66 -13.80
CA PRO A 593 -25.13 3.96 -14.06
C PRO A 593 -25.05 4.87 -12.83
N SER A 594 -24.94 6.20 -13.02
CA SER A 594 -24.81 7.16 -11.93
C SER A 594 -26.12 7.32 -11.15
N VAL A 595 -26.02 7.54 -9.84
CA VAL A 595 -27.15 7.88 -8.95
C VAL A 595 -27.37 9.38 -8.83
N ALA A 596 -26.53 10.19 -9.46
CA ALA A 596 -26.63 11.65 -9.48
C ALA A 596 -26.24 12.22 -10.83
N THR A 597 -26.89 13.32 -11.23
CA THR A 597 -26.42 14.21 -12.29
C THR A 597 -26.02 15.54 -11.68
N VAL A 598 -24.98 16.17 -12.19
CA VAL A 598 -24.48 17.45 -11.67
C VAL A 598 -24.00 18.35 -12.80
N ARG A 599 -24.17 19.67 -12.66
CA ARG A 599 -23.63 20.72 -13.53
C ARG A 599 -23.05 21.83 -12.66
N PRO A 600 -21.99 22.56 -13.13
CA PRO A 600 -21.20 22.29 -14.34
C PRO A 600 -20.27 21.06 -14.20
N ASP A 601 -19.57 20.66 -15.26
CA ASP A 601 -18.70 19.48 -15.29
C ASP A 601 -17.52 19.55 -14.33
N SER A 602 -17.10 20.75 -13.92
CA SER A 602 -16.08 20.96 -12.87
C SER A 602 -16.54 20.48 -11.48
N VAL A 603 -17.84 20.27 -11.28
CA VAL A 603 -18.39 19.75 -10.04
C VAL A 603 -18.59 18.25 -10.14
N LYS A 604 -18.23 17.54 -9.07
CA LYS A 604 -18.48 16.10 -8.89
C LYS A 604 -19.26 15.86 -7.61
N VAL A 605 -20.01 14.74 -7.58
CA VAL A 605 -20.85 14.38 -6.43
C VAL A 605 -20.71 12.90 -6.13
N SER A 606 -20.24 12.57 -4.93
CA SER A 606 -20.31 11.21 -4.36
C SER A 606 -21.33 11.19 -3.22
N ILE A 607 -21.97 10.06 -2.98
CA ILE A 607 -23.12 9.97 -2.08
C ILE A 607 -22.95 8.78 -1.14
N TYR A 608 -23.21 9.02 0.15
CA TYR A 608 -23.52 7.98 1.11
C TYR A 608 -25.03 7.88 1.27
N ALA A 609 -25.59 6.67 1.25
CA ALA A 609 -27.01 6.46 1.35
C ALA A 609 -27.39 5.35 2.34
N HIS A 610 -28.41 5.63 3.13
CA HIS A 610 -29.18 4.63 3.86
C HIS A 610 -30.54 4.50 3.19
N ALA A 611 -30.78 3.38 2.54
CA ALA A 611 -32.07 3.12 1.94
C ALA A 611 -33.16 3.03 3.00
N ALA A 612 -34.36 3.44 2.64
CA ALA A 612 -35.53 3.31 3.51
C ALA A 612 -35.78 1.84 3.89
N SER A 613 -36.21 1.63 5.12
CA SER A 613 -36.64 0.33 5.64
C SER A 613 -38.02 0.46 6.27
N PHE A 614 -38.61 -0.64 6.69
CA PHE A 614 -39.90 -0.63 7.34
C PHE A 614 -39.98 0.33 8.55
N TRP A 615 -38.86 0.57 9.23
CA TRP A 615 -38.81 1.36 10.46
C TRP A 615 -38.05 2.68 10.33
N LYS A 616 -37.33 2.91 9.23
CA LYS A 616 -36.46 4.09 9.06
C LYS A 616 -36.69 4.73 7.68
N LYS A 617 -36.83 6.04 7.65
CA LYS A 617 -36.78 6.81 6.40
C LYS A 617 -35.40 6.70 5.77
N GLY A 618 -35.37 6.63 4.45
CA GLY A 618 -34.11 6.72 3.70
C GLY A 618 -33.52 8.13 3.82
N ARG A 619 -32.19 8.20 3.82
CA ARG A 619 -31.43 9.45 3.88
C ARG A 619 -30.16 9.37 3.07
N ALA A 620 -29.70 10.49 2.54
CA ALA A 620 -28.45 10.57 1.81
C ALA A 620 -27.56 11.72 2.31
N LEU A 621 -26.25 11.54 2.21
CA LEU A 621 -25.25 12.58 2.44
C LEU A 621 -24.44 12.73 1.15
N ALA A 622 -24.63 13.85 0.47
CA ALA A 622 -23.91 14.17 -0.77
C ALA A 622 -22.67 14.99 -0.45
N VAL A 623 -21.52 14.54 -0.94
CA VAL A 623 -20.27 15.29 -1.02
C VAL A 623 -20.25 15.99 -2.37
N VAL A 624 -20.48 17.30 -2.39
CA VAL A 624 -20.55 18.12 -3.62
C VAL A 624 -19.26 18.94 -3.70
N SER A 625 -18.41 18.66 -4.67
CA SER A 625 -17.08 19.27 -4.77
C SER A 625 -16.88 20.00 -6.11
N ASN A 626 -16.50 21.27 -6.05
CA ASN A 626 -16.04 22.03 -7.21
C ASN A 626 -14.53 21.85 -7.35
N LEU A 627 -14.11 21.18 -8.41
CA LEU A 627 -12.68 20.89 -8.67
C LEU A 627 -12.01 21.92 -9.57
N SER A 628 -12.75 22.96 -10.01
CA SER A 628 -12.12 24.07 -10.75
C SER A 628 -11.07 24.78 -9.92
N PRO A 629 -9.87 25.07 -10.45
CA PRO A 629 -8.80 25.74 -9.71
C PRO A 629 -9.14 27.19 -9.35
N ASP A 630 -9.94 27.88 -10.16
CA ASP A 630 -10.12 29.34 -10.12
C ASP A 630 -11.57 29.81 -10.31
N THR A 631 -12.47 28.96 -10.80
CA THR A 631 -13.83 29.36 -11.16
C THR A 631 -14.84 28.91 -10.12
N PRO A 632 -15.58 29.82 -9.48
CA PRO A 632 -16.69 29.45 -8.62
C PRO A 632 -17.84 28.81 -9.43
N ALA A 633 -18.60 27.94 -8.80
CA ALA A 633 -19.71 27.25 -9.45
C ALA A 633 -20.97 27.32 -8.59
N THR A 634 -22.13 27.41 -9.23
CA THR A 634 -23.39 27.04 -8.62
C THR A 634 -23.71 25.62 -9.06
N ALA A 635 -23.52 24.68 -8.16
CA ALA A 635 -23.74 23.26 -8.46
C ALA A 635 -25.25 22.98 -8.53
N GLU A 636 -25.74 22.56 -9.67
CA GLU A 636 -27.09 22.02 -9.86
C GLU A 636 -27.01 20.49 -9.77
N VAL A 637 -27.58 19.92 -8.71
CA VAL A 637 -27.55 18.49 -8.41
C VAL A 637 -28.93 17.89 -8.53
N ALA A 638 -29.07 16.76 -9.21
CA ALA A 638 -30.29 15.96 -9.24
C ALA A 638 -29.94 14.50 -8.90
N LEU A 639 -30.61 13.99 -7.86
CA LEU A 639 -30.40 12.63 -7.32
C LEU A 639 -31.48 11.68 -7.86
N ASP A 640 -31.08 10.45 -8.14
CA ASP A 640 -32.00 9.32 -8.35
C ASP A 640 -32.43 8.77 -6.98
N LEU A 641 -33.45 9.43 -6.41
CA LEU A 641 -33.96 9.08 -5.08
C LEU A 641 -34.45 7.63 -5.00
N ALA A 642 -35.00 7.11 -6.10
CA ALA A 642 -35.52 5.75 -6.14
C ALA A 642 -34.39 4.72 -5.99
N ARG A 643 -33.31 4.90 -6.72
CA ARG A 643 -32.10 4.02 -6.59
C ARG A 643 -31.42 4.16 -5.24
N LEU A 644 -31.40 5.36 -4.67
CA LEU A 644 -30.85 5.59 -3.34
C LEU A 644 -31.74 5.07 -2.21
N GLY A 645 -33.00 4.75 -2.52
CA GLY A 645 -33.99 4.37 -1.51
C GLY A 645 -34.37 5.53 -0.56
N VAL A 646 -34.31 6.77 -1.05
CA VAL A 646 -34.56 7.99 -0.30
C VAL A 646 -35.85 8.64 -0.83
N ALA A 647 -36.74 9.06 0.04
CA ALA A 647 -38.01 9.65 -0.34
C ALA A 647 -38.15 11.14 0.06
N GLY A 648 -37.11 11.73 0.64
CA GLY A 648 -37.17 13.07 1.21
C GLY A 648 -37.06 14.20 0.20
N ASP A 649 -37.69 15.31 0.52
CA ASP A 649 -37.63 16.58 -0.23
C ASP A 649 -36.93 17.69 0.57
N ALA A 650 -36.34 17.37 1.71
CA ALA A 650 -35.65 18.31 2.55
C ALA A 650 -34.13 18.13 2.37
N ALA A 651 -33.43 19.24 2.18
CA ALA A 651 -31.96 19.26 2.16
C ALA A 651 -31.44 20.29 3.17
N THR A 652 -30.33 19.92 3.82
CA THR A 652 -29.65 20.79 4.78
C THR A 652 -28.13 20.71 4.59
N ASP A 653 -27.43 21.81 4.83
CA ASP A 653 -25.99 21.80 4.95
C ASP A 653 -25.60 21.02 6.23
N ALA A 654 -24.82 19.95 6.09
CA ALA A 654 -24.53 19.04 7.19
C ALA A 654 -23.65 19.67 8.29
N LEU A 655 -22.91 20.73 7.96
CA LEU A 655 -22.05 21.45 8.91
C LEU A 655 -22.79 22.60 9.61
N THR A 656 -23.43 23.47 8.84
CA THR A 656 -24.08 24.67 9.35
C THR A 656 -25.53 24.45 9.79
N ARG A 657 -26.16 23.34 9.41
CA ARG A 657 -27.58 23.02 9.59
C ARG A 657 -28.52 23.97 8.83
N GLY A 658 -27.99 24.80 7.95
CA GLY A 658 -28.77 25.70 7.10
C GLY A 658 -29.66 24.92 6.11
N LYS A 659 -30.93 25.32 5.95
CA LYS A 659 -31.83 24.71 4.95
C LYS A 659 -31.35 25.05 3.54
N ILE A 660 -31.39 24.06 2.66
CA ILE A 660 -31.14 24.20 1.23
C ILE A 660 -32.44 23.90 0.50
N PRO A 661 -32.93 24.82 -0.39
CA PRO A 661 -34.10 24.51 -1.20
C PRO A 661 -33.93 23.21 -1.98
N CYS A 662 -34.87 22.29 -1.80
CA CYS A 662 -34.83 20.98 -2.43
C CYS A 662 -36.24 20.58 -2.84
N GLY A 663 -36.39 19.93 -3.99
CA GLY A 663 -37.64 19.39 -4.47
C GLY A 663 -37.39 18.23 -5.45
N GLY A 664 -37.97 17.06 -5.17
CA GLY A 664 -37.81 15.87 -6.00
C GLY A 664 -36.32 15.47 -6.15
N GLY A 665 -35.51 15.60 -5.09
CA GLY A 665 -34.09 15.29 -5.11
C GLY A 665 -33.22 16.31 -5.86
N ARG A 666 -33.77 17.48 -6.24
CA ARG A 666 -33.05 18.55 -6.93
C ARG A 666 -32.72 19.68 -5.98
N PHE A 667 -31.49 20.12 -5.97
CA PHE A 667 -31.02 21.24 -5.17
C PHE A 667 -29.86 21.98 -5.83
N THR A 668 -29.60 23.19 -5.38
CA THR A 668 -28.46 23.99 -5.85
C THR A 668 -27.65 24.46 -4.66
N VAL A 669 -26.31 24.47 -4.84
CA VAL A 669 -25.36 24.97 -3.84
C VAL A 669 -24.26 25.80 -4.49
N PRO A 670 -23.94 26.98 -3.95
CA PRO A 670 -22.80 27.76 -4.38
C PRO A 670 -21.51 27.16 -3.80
N LEU A 671 -20.48 27.05 -4.63
CA LEU A 671 -19.16 26.51 -4.30
C LEU A 671 -18.07 27.45 -4.81
N ALA A 672 -17.18 27.88 -3.95
CA ALA A 672 -15.94 28.51 -4.35
C ALA A 672 -15.02 27.51 -5.09
N PRO A 673 -13.98 27.96 -5.80
CA PRO A 673 -13.00 27.09 -6.42
C PRO A 673 -12.34 26.15 -5.40
N GLN A 674 -12.21 24.88 -5.77
CA GLN A 674 -11.60 23.84 -4.92
C GLN A 674 -12.18 23.77 -3.51
N ARG A 675 -13.54 23.85 -3.42
CA ARG A 675 -14.28 23.72 -2.15
C ARG A 675 -15.39 22.69 -2.30
N MET A 676 -15.79 22.12 -1.16
CA MET A 676 -16.87 21.17 -1.09
C MET A 676 -17.99 21.63 -0.14
N ARG A 677 -19.14 21.02 -0.28
CA ARG A 677 -20.22 21.01 0.72
C ARG A 677 -20.72 19.62 0.99
N LEU A 678 -21.08 19.39 2.24
CA LEU A 678 -21.80 18.20 2.67
C LEU A 678 -23.29 18.54 2.76
N VAL A 679 -24.10 17.88 1.93
CA VAL A 679 -25.55 18.13 1.87
C VAL A 679 -26.26 16.87 2.34
N TRP A 680 -27.02 17.03 3.41
CA TRP A 680 -27.84 15.97 4.00
C TRP A 680 -29.26 16.04 3.42
N ILE A 681 -29.77 14.93 2.90
CA ILE A 681 -31.09 14.79 2.27
C ILE A 681 -31.91 13.76 3.05
N GLU A 682 -33.14 14.15 3.45
CA GLU A 682 -34.09 13.32 4.19
C GLU A 682 -35.46 13.26 3.53
#